data_245495d7e4e7c7cbb16047c421778cfb
#
_entry.id   245495d7e4e7c7cbb16047c421778cfb
#
_cell.length_a   1.000
_cell.length_b   1.000
_cell.length_c   1.000
_cell.angle_alpha   90.00
_cell.angle_beta   90.00
_cell.angle_gamma   90.00
#
_symmetry.space_group_name_H-M   'P 1'
#
loop_
_entity.id
_entity.type
_entity.pdbx_description
1 polymer ?
#
loop_
_entity_poly.entity_id
_entity_poly.type
_entity_poly.pdbx_seq_one_letter_code
_entity_poly.pdbx_strand_id
1 'polypeptide(L)'
;MEEGLCENSVPGSGSGSGSGLVDRTRIVEVKPLRSLAPVLPKSLHLSASRRYPSGFPPFVLFEEPQESQPSPPPMPAPIRAFRKPLDEEESPRGVNGGTNMEDVNGKSVDDSPKPSTKPMKSCKSSQKKRTKSQDLVSISGVGGISMAQRDDGDREVVNLVLMTFDSLRRRLCQLEESKELNTIMGTKRPDLRASNVMTNKGFRTNMRRRVGAVPGVEIGDVFFLRMEMCHVGLHGQSMSGIDYMIAKDELQEEPVALSIVSSGVYDNDAEDEDVLIYTGQGENFNKKDKHAVDQKLQRGNLALDKSSHRQNEVRVIRGLRDSVNKSAKVYVYDGLYKIQSSWIEKGKSGGGVFKYKFVRLPGQPSAFGVWKSIQKWKTGSSSRTGLILADLSTGVESIPVSLVNDVDNEKGPSFFTYSNSLRDSKPFSLVQSSYGCNCNKTCVPGDLSCSCIQRNEGDFPYIANGILVSRRPLVHECGPMCKCFPNCKNRVSQTGLKHQMEVFKTENRGWGLRSFDPIRAGTFICEYAGEVIDRANENEYVFDTSRIYNPFKWNYEPSLLEEISSNVTTEDYTIPSPLIISSKNFGNVARYMNHSCSPNVFWQPVLYAENNQYFLHIAFFALRHIPPMTELTYDYGCSDHGDGSSAPQGRKKCLCGSSKCRGSFG
;
A
#
# COMPACT_ATOMS: atom_id res chain seq x y z
N MET A 1 18.40 51.61 -47.92
CA MET A 1 18.20 51.43 -49.35
C MET A 1 17.18 50.28 -49.41
N GLU A 2 16.00 50.71 -49.43
CA GLU A 2 15.03 50.70 -50.52
C GLU A 2 14.40 49.32 -50.69
N GLU A 3 13.21 49.17 -50.31
CA GLU A 3 11.87 49.54 -50.87
C GLU A 3 11.36 48.56 -51.89
N GLY A 4 10.12 48.26 -51.79
CA GLY A 4 9.29 47.68 -52.85
C GLY A 4 7.99 47.01 -52.37
N LEU A 5 7.06 47.84 -52.02
CA LEU A 5 5.60 47.76 -52.05
C LEU A 5 4.97 47.32 -53.35
N CYS A 6 3.82 46.68 -53.32
CA CYS A 6 2.56 46.92 -54.10
C CYS A 6 1.53 45.87 -53.70
N GLU A 7 0.47 46.10 -53.01
CA GLU A 7 -0.85 46.72 -53.21
C GLU A 7 -1.71 46.15 -54.35
N ASN A 8 -2.97 45.90 -53.91
CA ASN A 8 -4.33 46.09 -54.53
C ASN A 8 -4.98 44.79 -55.05
N SER A 9 -6.24 44.53 -54.83
CA SER A 9 -7.44 45.37 -54.63
C SER A 9 -8.66 44.51 -54.27
N VAL A 10 -9.59 45.08 -53.48
CA VAL A 10 -10.98 44.64 -53.31
C VAL A 10 -11.82 45.30 -54.45
N PRO A 11 -12.97 44.77 -54.94
CA PRO A 11 -14.21 45.17 -54.31
C PRO A 11 -15.39 44.17 -54.35
N GLY A 12 -16.40 44.44 -53.54
CA GLY A 12 -17.79 44.41 -53.96
C GLY A 12 -18.84 43.84 -53.02
N SER A 13 -19.58 44.70 -52.43
CA SER A 13 -20.79 44.59 -51.60
C SER A 13 -21.92 43.76 -52.21
N GLY A 14 -22.72 43.10 -51.36
CA GLY A 14 -24.02 42.57 -51.72
C GLY A 14 -24.80 42.10 -50.49
N SER A 15 -25.72 42.91 -50.04
CA SER A 15 -26.74 42.66 -49.02
C SER A 15 -27.79 41.63 -49.46
N GLY A 16 -28.16 40.70 -48.58
CA GLY A 16 -29.31 39.83 -48.83
C GLY A 16 -29.72 39.06 -47.56
N SER A 17 -30.77 39.55 -46.94
CA SER A 17 -31.51 38.89 -45.87
C SER A 17 -32.25 37.67 -46.41
N GLY A 18 -32.08 36.52 -45.76
CA GLY A 18 -32.82 35.31 -46.02
C GLY A 18 -32.79 34.33 -44.88
N SER A 19 -33.87 34.23 -44.15
CA SER A 19 -34.17 33.21 -43.17
C SER A 19 -34.25 31.84 -43.85
N GLY A 20 -33.32 30.94 -43.55
CA GLY A 20 -33.33 29.58 -44.06
C GLY A 20 -33.31 28.58 -42.92
N LEU A 21 -34.38 27.82 -42.77
CA LEU A 21 -34.48 26.64 -41.92
C LEU A 21 -33.35 25.68 -42.24
N VAL A 22 -32.64 25.25 -41.19
CA VAL A 22 -31.62 24.19 -41.26
C VAL A 22 -32.33 22.84 -41.38
N ASP A 23 -32.25 22.25 -42.57
CA ASP A 23 -32.68 20.88 -42.83
C ASP A 23 -31.79 19.88 -42.12
N ARG A 24 -32.36 19.13 -41.16
CA ARG A 24 -31.67 18.13 -40.29
C ARG A 24 -31.66 16.72 -40.89
N THR A 25 -31.84 16.53 -42.17
CA THR A 25 -31.95 15.19 -42.79
C THR A 25 -30.80 14.82 -43.73
N ARG A 26 -29.61 15.41 -43.61
CA ARG A 26 -28.42 14.89 -44.31
C ARG A 26 -27.57 14.10 -43.35
N ILE A 27 -27.75 12.77 -43.34
CA ILE A 27 -26.79 11.79 -42.81
C ILE A 27 -25.57 11.82 -43.74
N VAL A 28 -24.47 12.39 -43.27
CA VAL A 28 -23.18 12.28 -43.94
C VAL A 28 -22.63 10.91 -43.59
N GLU A 29 -22.58 9.98 -44.54
CA GLU A 29 -21.87 8.71 -44.41
C GLU A 29 -20.40 8.98 -44.12
N VAL A 30 -19.99 8.79 -42.86
CA VAL A 30 -18.59 8.78 -42.48
C VAL A 30 -18.02 7.42 -42.86
N LYS A 31 -17.18 7.36 -43.89
CA LYS A 31 -16.41 6.15 -44.21
C LYS A 31 -15.55 5.75 -43.01
N PRO A 32 -15.57 4.48 -42.60
CA PRO A 32 -14.74 4.02 -41.49
C PRO A 32 -13.26 4.24 -41.83
N LEU A 33 -12.53 4.85 -40.91
CA LEU A 33 -11.08 4.95 -40.94
C LEU A 33 -10.48 3.54 -41.06
N ARG A 34 -9.72 3.31 -42.14
CA ARG A 34 -9.00 2.06 -42.36
C ARG A 34 -8.06 1.85 -41.14
N SER A 35 -8.18 0.71 -40.52
CA SER A 35 -7.22 0.25 -39.50
C SER A 35 -5.81 0.30 -40.12
N LEU A 36 -4.91 1.04 -39.47
CA LEU A 36 -3.48 1.00 -39.79
C LEU A 36 -2.92 -0.34 -39.29
N ALA A 37 -2.96 -1.35 -40.16
CA ALA A 37 -2.17 -2.55 -39.93
C ALA A 37 -0.69 -2.20 -40.08
N PRO A 38 0.21 -2.64 -39.21
CA PRO A 38 1.65 -2.39 -39.36
C PRO A 38 2.15 -3.06 -40.64
N VAL A 39 2.74 -2.26 -41.52
CA VAL A 39 3.41 -2.76 -42.75
C VAL A 39 4.77 -3.30 -42.31
N LEU A 40 4.90 -4.62 -42.22
CA LEU A 40 6.17 -5.28 -42.04
C LEU A 40 7.02 -5.21 -43.33
N PRO A 41 8.33 -4.93 -43.24
CA PRO A 41 9.22 -4.95 -44.41
C PRO A 41 9.27 -6.34 -45.03
N LYS A 42 9.21 -6.41 -46.36
CA LYS A 42 9.16 -7.65 -47.17
C LYS A 42 10.44 -8.51 -47.16
N SER A 43 11.37 -8.31 -46.25
CA SER A 43 12.69 -8.99 -46.26
C SER A 43 12.97 -9.96 -45.11
N LEU A 44 11.95 -10.47 -44.43
CA LEU A 44 12.12 -11.51 -43.42
C LEU A 44 11.32 -12.78 -43.79
N HIS A 45 11.74 -13.46 -44.87
CA HIS A 45 11.47 -14.86 -45.06
C HIS A 45 12.45 -15.68 -44.22
N LEU A 46 12.17 -15.87 -42.95
CA LEU A 46 12.76 -16.92 -42.13
C LEU A 46 11.86 -18.16 -42.23
N SER A 47 12.40 -19.18 -42.94
CA SER A 47 11.83 -20.53 -42.96
C SER A 47 11.90 -21.13 -41.56
N ALA A 48 10.79 -21.01 -40.80
CA ALA A 48 10.67 -21.66 -39.52
C ALA A 48 10.11 -23.06 -39.69
N SER A 49 11.01 -24.04 -39.96
CA SER A 49 10.72 -25.43 -39.65
C SER A 49 11.12 -25.73 -38.21
N ARG A 50 10.29 -25.40 -37.26
CA ARG A 50 10.34 -25.99 -35.89
C ARG A 50 9.26 -27.05 -35.77
N ARG A 51 9.68 -28.32 -35.75
CA ARG A 51 8.86 -29.49 -35.40
C ARG A 51 8.45 -29.34 -33.94
N TYR A 52 7.13 -29.34 -33.71
CA TYR A 52 6.58 -29.44 -32.36
C TYR A 52 6.76 -30.91 -31.87
N PRO A 53 7.03 -31.13 -30.59
CA PRO A 53 7.02 -32.46 -30.01
C PRO A 53 5.61 -33.05 -30.10
N SER A 54 5.49 -34.28 -30.61
CA SER A 54 4.27 -35.05 -30.71
C SER A 54 3.72 -35.33 -29.30
N GLY A 55 2.54 -34.81 -28.97
CA GLY A 55 1.87 -35.13 -27.70
C GLY A 55 0.69 -34.25 -27.30
N PHE A 56 0.31 -33.24 -28.10
CA PHE A 56 -0.90 -32.48 -27.83
C PHE A 56 -1.99 -32.74 -28.86
N PRO A 57 -3.26 -32.94 -28.44
CA PRO A 57 -4.36 -33.11 -29.40
C PRO A 57 -4.61 -31.77 -30.13
N PRO A 58 -5.07 -31.82 -31.39
CA PRO A 58 -5.34 -30.63 -32.17
C PRO A 58 -6.51 -29.84 -31.58
N PHE A 59 -6.35 -28.50 -31.56
CA PHE A 59 -7.45 -27.59 -31.23
C PHE A 59 -8.59 -27.77 -32.21
N VAL A 60 -9.78 -28.08 -31.71
CA VAL A 60 -11.03 -28.10 -32.46
C VAL A 60 -11.47 -26.64 -32.62
N LEU A 61 -11.56 -26.19 -33.86
CA LEU A 61 -12.24 -24.93 -34.22
C LEU A 61 -13.73 -25.13 -33.94
N PHE A 62 -14.28 -24.34 -33.04
CA PHE A 62 -15.72 -24.28 -32.83
C PHE A 62 -16.37 -23.52 -34.00
N GLU A 63 -17.26 -24.18 -34.73
CA GLU A 63 -18.21 -23.52 -35.62
C GLU A 63 -19.23 -22.72 -34.81
N GLU A 64 -19.59 -21.54 -35.31
CA GLU A 64 -20.62 -20.70 -34.70
C GLU A 64 -21.96 -21.42 -34.61
N PRO A 65 -22.67 -21.44 -33.48
CA PRO A 65 -24.02 -21.93 -33.39
C PRO A 65 -25.03 -20.88 -33.89
N GLN A 66 -25.92 -21.26 -34.74
CA GLN A 66 -27.11 -20.51 -35.16
C GLN A 66 -27.97 -20.11 -33.93
N GLU A 67 -28.51 -18.90 -33.96
CA GLU A 67 -29.43 -18.37 -32.97
C GLU A 67 -30.66 -19.26 -32.78
N SER A 68 -30.87 -19.79 -31.58
CA SER A 68 -32.13 -20.30 -31.09
C SER A 68 -32.52 -19.55 -29.80
N GLN A 69 -33.78 -19.17 -29.73
CA GLN A 69 -34.38 -18.34 -28.67
C GLN A 69 -34.15 -18.87 -27.25
N PRO A 70 -34.00 -18.01 -26.23
CA PRO A 70 -33.72 -18.44 -24.87
C PRO A 70 -34.98 -18.98 -24.18
N SER A 71 -34.87 -20.17 -23.64
CA SER A 71 -35.79 -20.74 -22.64
C SER A 71 -35.55 -20.09 -21.26
N PRO A 72 -36.58 -19.98 -20.40
CA PRO A 72 -36.46 -19.30 -19.13
C PRO A 72 -35.58 -20.07 -18.12
N PRO A 73 -34.92 -19.36 -17.18
CA PRO A 73 -34.01 -19.99 -16.22
C PRO A 73 -34.74 -20.83 -15.18
N PRO A 74 -34.15 -21.96 -14.70
CA PRO A 74 -34.73 -22.77 -13.65
C PRO A 74 -34.69 -22.08 -12.30
N MET A 75 -35.78 -22.22 -11.56
CA MET A 75 -35.95 -21.74 -10.18
C MET A 75 -34.89 -22.35 -9.22
N PRO A 76 -34.36 -21.61 -8.25
CA PRO A 76 -33.43 -22.15 -7.26
C PRO A 76 -34.15 -23.08 -6.29
N ALA A 77 -33.53 -24.22 -5.98
CA ALA A 77 -33.98 -25.18 -5.00
C ALA A 77 -33.94 -24.62 -3.58
N PRO A 78 -34.87 -25.04 -2.70
CA PRO A 78 -34.95 -24.47 -1.34
C PRO A 78 -33.80 -24.97 -0.44
N ILE A 79 -33.20 -24.03 0.27
CA ILE A 79 -32.18 -24.28 1.28
C ILE A 79 -32.80 -25.01 2.46
N ARG A 80 -32.31 -26.22 2.76
CA ARG A 80 -32.67 -27.00 3.94
C ARG A 80 -32.15 -26.26 5.21
N ALA A 81 -33.07 -25.87 6.06
CA ALA A 81 -32.78 -25.35 7.39
C ALA A 81 -32.22 -26.49 8.28
N PHE A 82 -31.09 -26.23 8.92
CA PHE A 82 -30.58 -27.06 10.02
C PHE A 82 -31.47 -26.86 11.26
N ARG A 83 -32.11 -27.96 11.70
CA ARG A 83 -32.82 -28.03 12.97
C ARG A 83 -31.80 -28.23 14.11
N LYS A 84 -31.99 -27.47 15.20
CA LYS A 84 -31.44 -27.75 16.52
C LYS A 84 -32.11 -28.97 17.13
N PRO A 85 -31.41 -29.79 17.94
CA PRO A 85 -32.04 -30.77 18.79
C PRO A 85 -32.69 -30.08 20.00
N LEU A 86 -33.88 -30.52 20.33
CA LEU A 86 -34.65 -30.16 21.53
C LEU A 86 -34.19 -31.02 22.70
N ASP A 87 -34.19 -30.41 23.88
CA ASP A 87 -34.04 -31.04 25.17
C ASP A 87 -35.24 -31.94 25.47
N GLU A 88 -35.00 -33.14 25.97
CA GLU A 88 -35.98 -33.95 26.70
C GLU A 88 -35.42 -34.38 28.04
N GLU A 89 -36.13 -33.98 29.07
CA GLU A 89 -36.07 -34.50 30.45
C GLU A 89 -36.57 -35.96 30.47
N GLU A 90 -35.98 -36.81 31.33
CA GLU A 90 -36.67 -37.58 32.36
C GLU A 90 -35.73 -38.55 33.09
N SER A 91 -35.76 -38.45 34.41
CA SER A 91 -35.29 -39.46 35.36
C SER A 91 -36.37 -40.51 35.55
N PRO A 92 -36.25 -41.62 36.36
CA PRO A 92 -35.17 -42.06 37.26
C PRO A 92 -34.98 -43.61 37.37
N ARG A 93 -34.18 -44.07 38.38
CA ARG A 93 -34.00 -45.39 39.02
C ARG A 93 -32.84 -46.23 38.45
N GLY A 94 -31.98 -46.82 39.24
CA GLY A 94 -31.84 -47.03 40.65
C GLY A 94 -30.74 -48.05 40.90
N VAL A 95 -30.14 -47.99 42.08
CA VAL A 95 -29.70 -49.10 42.93
C VAL A 95 -28.27 -49.66 42.82
N ASN A 96 -27.55 -49.48 43.92
CA ASN A 96 -26.52 -50.30 44.63
C ASN A 96 -25.07 -50.29 44.05
N GLY A 97 -24.14 -50.13 44.92
CA GLY A 97 -23.64 -50.51 46.20
C GLY A 97 -22.22 -50.10 46.35
N GLY A 98 -21.85 -49.65 47.41
CA GLY A 98 -21.14 -50.14 48.60
C GLY A 98 -19.69 -49.79 48.49
N THR A 99 -19.02 -49.32 49.39
CA THR A 99 -18.80 -49.43 50.83
C THR A 99 -17.62 -48.52 51.21
N ASN A 100 -17.81 -47.83 52.40
CA ASN A 100 -16.87 -47.64 53.52
C ASN A 100 -15.49 -46.98 53.31
N MET A 101 -15.00 -46.20 54.17
CA MET A 101 -15.13 -45.85 55.58
C MET A 101 -14.13 -44.71 55.86
N GLU A 102 -14.51 -43.86 56.67
CA GLU A 102 -14.15 -43.41 58.05
C GLU A 102 -13.04 -42.33 58.04
N ASP A 103 -12.98 -41.37 58.82
CA ASP A 103 -13.64 -40.82 60.02
C ASP A 103 -12.90 -39.52 60.33
N VAL A 104 -13.30 -38.57 61.00
CA VAL A 104 -13.79 -38.18 62.32
C VAL A 104 -13.51 -36.68 62.60
N ASN A 105 -14.54 -36.00 63.10
CA ASN A 105 -14.56 -34.92 64.09
C ASN A 105 -14.01 -33.51 63.74
N GLY A 106 -14.67 -32.48 64.11
CA GLY A 106 -15.86 -32.24 64.92
C GLY A 106 -16.03 -30.78 65.31
N LYS A 107 -17.28 -30.38 65.40
CA LYS A 107 -17.85 -29.39 66.37
C LYS A 107 -17.38 -27.92 66.25
N SER A 108 -18.21 -26.94 66.35
CA SER A 108 -19.63 -26.71 66.56
C SER A 108 -19.90 -25.20 66.75
N VAL A 109 -21.08 -24.75 66.24
CA VAL A 109 -22.03 -23.83 66.93
C VAL A 109 -21.69 -22.33 66.93
N ASP A 110 -22.53 -21.62 66.33
CA ASP A 110 -23.61 -20.69 66.57
C ASP A 110 -23.34 -19.20 66.37
N ASP A 111 -24.20 -18.66 65.70
CA ASP A 111 -25.25 -17.66 65.93
C ASP A 111 -25.06 -16.28 65.22
N SER A 112 -26.09 -15.90 64.50
CA SER A 112 -26.35 -14.56 63.96
C SER A 112 -26.93 -13.65 65.05
N PRO A 113 -27.04 -12.32 64.96
CA PRO A 113 -27.50 -11.52 63.82
C PRO A 113 -26.85 -10.12 63.66
N LYS A 114 -27.18 -9.47 62.50
CA LYS A 114 -26.94 -8.07 62.13
C LYS A 114 -27.45 -7.03 63.15
N PRO A 115 -27.00 -5.71 63.17
CA PRO A 115 -27.00 -4.81 61.99
C PRO A 115 -25.91 -3.70 61.91
N SER A 116 -25.81 -3.16 60.68
CA SER A 116 -25.46 -1.77 60.29
C SER A 116 -24.43 -0.94 61.04
N THR A 117 -23.44 -0.45 60.33
CA THR A 117 -23.10 0.98 60.11
C THR A 117 -21.76 1.09 59.33
N LYS A 118 -21.75 1.96 58.32
CA LYS A 118 -20.52 2.40 57.64
C LYS A 118 -19.72 3.32 58.55
N PRO A 119 -18.38 3.31 58.39
CA PRO A 119 -17.71 4.58 58.20
C PRO A 119 -16.68 4.56 57.05
N MET A 120 -16.59 5.71 56.42
CA MET A 120 -15.55 6.12 55.44
C MET A 120 -14.14 5.80 55.93
N LYS A 121 -13.31 5.22 55.06
CA LYS A 121 -11.87 5.22 55.25
C LYS A 121 -11.19 6.04 54.16
N SER A 122 -10.54 7.10 54.62
CA SER A 122 -9.61 7.98 53.93
C SER A 122 -8.52 7.20 53.20
N CYS A 123 -8.31 7.57 51.96
CA CYS A 123 -7.24 7.07 51.11
C CYS A 123 -5.92 7.73 51.55
N LYS A 124 -5.04 7.00 52.22
CA LYS A 124 -3.66 7.42 52.46
C LYS A 124 -2.86 7.21 51.19
N SER A 125 -2.39 8.34 50.64
CA SER A 125 -1.41 8.39 49.56
C SER A 125 -0.08 7.77 50.02
N SER A 126 0.26 6.62 49.53
CA SER A 126 1.62 6.10 49.62
C SER A 126 2.46 6.74 48.54
N GLN A 127 3.23 7.73 48.92
CA GLN A 127 4.39 8.22 48.11
C GLN A 127 5.40 7.09 47.96
N LYS A 128 5.39 6.42 46.82
CA LYS A 128 6.53 5.61 46.38
C LYS A 128 7.66 6.56 45.99
N LYS A 129 8.73 6.54 46.76
CA LYS A 129 10.02 7.17 46.43
C LYS A 129 10.43 6.75 45.03
N ARG A 130 10.52 7.71 44.14
CA ARG A 130 11.14 7.63 42.82
C ARG A 130 12.64 7.36 43.05
N THR A 131 13.07 6.13 42.95
CA THR A 131 14.46 5.79 42.76
C THR A 131 14.92 6.42 41.46
N LYS A 132 16.02 7.19 41.51
CA LYS A 132 16.69 7.77 40.35
C LYS A 132 16.94 6.64 39.34
N SER A 133 16.39 6.77 38.16
CA SER A 133 16.73 5.92 37.03
C SER A 133 18.20 6.06 36.74
N GLN A 134 18.89 4.95 36.86
CA GLN A 134 20.23 4.78 36.34
C GLN A 134 20.20 5.11 34.82
N ASP A 135 21.25 5.75 34.38
CA ASP A 135 21.54 6.11 33.04
C ASP A 135 21.25 4.95 32.08
N LEU A 136 20.32 5.17 31.16
CA LEU A 136 20.11 4.29 30.02
C LEU A 136 21.40 4.32 29.20
N VAL A 137 22.17 3.24 29.36
CA VAL A 137 23.28 2.90 28.48
C VAL A 137 22.80 3.10 27.04
N SER A 138 23.45 4.01 26.34
CA SER A 138 23.28 4.20 24.92
C SER A 138 23.51 2.87 24.22
N ILE A 139 22.44 2.24 23.72
CA ILE A 139 22.54 1.12 22.81
C ILE A 139 23.05 1.71 21.49
N SER A 140 24.37 1.77 21.37
CA SER A 140 25.05 2.09 20.12
C SER A 140 24.80 0.94 19.14
N GLY A 141 23.84 1.13 18.22
CA GLY A 141 23.52 0.14 17.18
C GLY A 141 22.13 0.31 16.56
N VAL A 142 21.13 0.67 17.34
CA VAL A 142 19.80 1.02 16.84
C VAL A 142 19.72 2.54 16.89
N GLY A 143 19.51 3.21 15.76
CA GLY A 143 19.33 4.67 15.69
C GLY A 143 18.17 5.10 16.59
N GLY A 144 18.43 5.31 17.87
CA GLY A 144 17.44 5.59 18.89
C GLY A 144 16.79 6.96 18.64
N ILE A 145 15.46 7.01 18.69
CA ILE A 145 14.72 8.26 18.66
C ILE A 145 14.99 9.00 19.97
N SER A 146 15.53 10.24 19.90
CA SER A 146 15.78 11.07 21.05
C SER A 146 14.48 11.47 21.76
N MET A 147 14.57 11.91 23.02
CA MET A 147 13.38 12.38 23.75
C MET A 147 12.71 13.56 23.04
N ALA A 148 13.48 14.50 22.48
CA ALA A 148 12.95 15.63 21.72
C ALA A 148 12.20 15.16 20.47
N GLN A 149 12.75 14.20 19.73
CA GLN A 149 12.10 13.59 18.55
C GLN A 149 10.88 12.73 18.89
N ARG A 150 10.78 12.21 20.11
CA ARG A 150 9.56 11.55 20.59
C ARG A 150 8.43 12.54 20.86
N ASP A 151 8.75 13.73 21.34
CA ASP A 151 7.76 14.77 21.60
C ASP A 151 7.34 15.48 20.30
N ASP A 152 8.31 15.86 19.47
CA ASP A 152 8.14 16.56 18.20
C ASP A 152 9.08 15.97 17.14
N GLY A 153 8.51 15.21 16.21
CA GLY A 153 9.25 14.63 15.10
C GLY A 153 9.29 15.53 13.87
N ASP A 154 10.05 15.10 12.90
CA ASP A 154 10.08 15.64 11.54
C ASP A 154 9.70 14.55 10.53
N ARG A 155 9.76 14.85 9.24
CA ARG A 155 9.45 13.90 8.17
C ARG A 155 10.34 12.64 8.19
N GLU A 156 11.61 12.78 8.55
CA GLU A 156 12.55 11.68 8.61
C GLU A 156 12.25 10.74 9.77
N VAL A 157 11.98 11.32 10.95
CA VAL A 157 11.60 10.55 12.14
C VAL A 157 10.26 9.83 11.94
N VAL A 158 9.27 10.49 11.31
CA VAL A 158 8.00 9.85 10.94
C VAL A 158 8.23 8.66 10.01
N ASN A 159 9.04 8.84 8.96
CA ASN A 159 9.38 7.75 8.04
C ASN A 159 10.12 6.61 8.75
N LEU A 160 11.08 6.92 9.63
CA LEU A 160 11.81 5.91 10.42
C LEU A 160 10.85 5.09 11.30
N VAL A 161 9.92 5.75 12.00
CA VAL A 161 8.92 5.08 12.85
C VAL A 161 8.02 4.16 12.03
N LEU A 162 7.52 4.64 10.89
CA LEU A 162 6.65 3.84 10.00
C LEU A 162 7.40 2.66 9.38
N MET A 163 8.64 2.86 8.92
CA MET A 163 9.47 1.80 8.36
C MET A 163 9.81 0.74 9.41
N THR A 164 10.16 1.14 10.62
CA THR A 164 10.46 0.22 11.74
C THR A 164 9.21 -0.59 12.11
N PHE A 165 8.04 0.06 12.19
CA PHE A 165 6.78 -0.65 12.46
C PHE A 165 6.46 -1.68 11.38
N ASP A 166 6.54 -1.28 10.10
CA ASP A 166 6.17 -2.16 9.01
C ASP A 166 7.16 -3.33 8.83
N SER A 167 8.48 -3.08 8.97
CA SER A 167 9.50 -4.13 8.91
C SER A 167 9.31 -5.19 10.01
N LEU A 168 9.10 -4.74 11.25
CA LEU A 168 8.80 -5.61 12.38
C LEU A 168 7.51 -6.41 12.18
N ARG A 169 6.46 -5.77 11.67
CA ARG A 169 5.19 -6.42 11.36
C ARG A 169 5.36 -7.49 10.27
N ARG A 170 6.12 -7.21 9.20
CA ARG A 170 6.40 -8.20 8.13
C ARG A 170 7.08 -9.44 8.69
N ARG A 171 8.11 -9.27 9.53
CA ARG A 171 8.79 -10.40 10.20
C ARG A 171 7.83 -11.18 11.08
N LEU A 172 7.03 -10.52 11.90
CA LEU A 172 6.03 -11.17 12.73
C LEU A 172 4.97 -11.93 11.92
N CYS A 173 4.53 -11.39 10.77
CA CYS A 173 3.66 -12.12 9.85
C CYS A 173 4.33 -13.39 9.33
N GLN A 174 5.59 -13.29 8.88
CA GLN A 174 6.36 -14.43 8.39
C GLN A 174 6.48 -15.52 9.47
N LEU A 175 6.83 -15.15 10.70
CA LEU A 175 6.93 -16.08 11.82
C LEU A 175 5.58 -16.74 12.17
N GLU A 176 4.47 -16.03 12.04
CA GLU A 176 3.16 -16.60 12.30
C GLU A 176 2.74 -17.55 11.18
N GLU A 177 3.00 -17.21 9.93
CA GLU A 177 2.74 -18.07 8.77
C GLU A 177 3.56 -19.38 8.84
N SER A 178 4.79 -19.34 9.34
CA SER A 178 5.63 -20.54 9.55
C SER A 178 5.12 -21.41 10.71
N LYS A 179 4.50 -20.84 11.74
CA LYS A 179 3.93 -21.56 12.88
C LYS A 179 2.58 -22.21 12.59
N GLU A 180 1.84 -21.76 11.58
CA GLU A 180 0.52 -22.33 11.22
C GLU A 180 0.55 -23.80 10.89
N LEU A 181 1.70 -24.30 10.48
CA LEU A 181 1.92 -25.74 10.22
C LEU A 181 1.96 -26.59 11.50
N ASN A 182 2.21 -25.98 12.66
CA ASN A 182 2.54 -26.70 13.90
C ASN A 182 1.57 -26.50 15.07
N THR A 183 0.63 -25.53 15.01
CA THR A 183 -0.26 -25.25 16.16
C THR A 183 -1.59 -24.62 15.81
N ILE A 184 -2.65 -25.20 16.33
CA ILE A 184 -4.08 -24.87 16.05
C ILE A 184 -4.60 -23.69 16.88
N MET A 185 -3.86 -22.95 17.66
CA MET A 185 -4.43 -21.89 18.51
C MET A 185 -3.59 -20.63 18.61
N GLY A 186 -4.22 -19.51 18.22
CA GLY A 186 -3.81 -18.14 18.55
C GLY A 186 -4.41 -17.11 17.62
N THR A 187 -5.11 -16.12 18.17
CA THR A 187 -5.54 -14.94 17.39
C THR A 187 -4.33 -14.19 16.87
N LYS A 188 -4.11 -14.32 15.58
CA LYS A 188 -2.96 -13.75 14.87
C LYS A 188 -3.16 -12.24 14.67
N ARG A 189 -2.44 -11.46 15.41
CA ARG A 189 -2.46 -9.99 15.33
C ARG A 189 -1.03 -9.45 15.32
N PRO A 190 -0.26 -9.70 14.23
CA PRO A 190 1.12 -9.24 14.10
C PRO A 190 1.23 -7.71 14.18
N ASP A 191 0.21 -7.00 13.73
CA ASP A 191 0.09 -5.55 13.86
C ASP A 191 0.09 -5.06 15.30
N LEU A 192 -0.68 -5.71 16.18
CA LEU A 192 -0.70 -5.37 17.62
C LEU A 192 0.59 -5.78 18.32
N ARG A 193 1.17 -6.91 17.95
CA ARG A 193 2.46 -7.36 18.52
C ARG A 193 3.57 -6.38 18.15
N ALA A 194 3.69 -6.00 16.89
CA ALA A 194 4.64 -4.98 16.44
C ALA A 194 4.43 -3.65 17.19
N SER A 195 3.18 -3.21 17.32
CA SER A 195 2.83 -1.99 18.06
C SER A 195 3.25 -2.05 19.52
N ASN A 196 3.07 -3.19 20.19
CA ASN A 196 3.47 -3.37 21.59
C ASN A 196 5.00 -3.33 21.76
N VAL A 197 5.74 -4.02 20.88
CA VAL A 197 7.21 -3.99 20.87
C VAL A 197 7.71 -2.56 20.71
N MET A 198 7.21 -1.85 19.70
CA MET A 198 7.60 -0.47 19.45
C MET A 198 7.27 0.47 20.62
N THR A 199 6.10 0.29 21.23
CA THR A 199 5.71 1.10 22.39
C THR A 199 6.63 0.83 23.59
N ASN A 200 6.95 -0.43 23.88
CA ASN A 200 7.83 -0.82 24.98
C ASN A 200 9.27 -0.33 24.80
N LYS A 201 9.75 -0.35 23.57
CA LYS A 201 11.10 0.15 23.20
C LYS A 201 11.13 1.67 22.93
N GLY A 202 9.99 2.34 22.99
CA GLY A 202 9.89 3.79 22.83
C GLY A 202 10.06 4.31 21.39
N PHE A 203 9.86 3.46 20.37
CA PHE A 203 9.85 3.84 18.94
C PHE A 203 8.52 4.49 18.55
N ARG A 204 8.33 5.73 18.97
CA ARG A 204 7.16 6.56 18.66
C ARG A 204 7.60 8.01 18.53
N THR A 205 6.84 8.79 17.76
CA THR A 205 7.07 10.23 17.62
C THR A 205 5.78 11.01 17.79
N ASN A 206 5.90 12.33 17.92
CA ASN A 206 4.76 13.25 18.10
C ASN A 206 3.86 12.86 19.30
N MET A 207 4.48 12.44 20.39
CA MET A 207 3.78 12.03 21.61
C MET A 207 3.12 13.21 22.34
N ARG A 208 3.61 14.42 22.10
CA ARG A 208 3.01 15.65 22.62
C ARG A 208 1.67 15.87 21.91
N ARG A 209 0.60 15.79 22.67
CA ARG A 209 -0.74 16.00 22.14
C ARG A 209 -0.96 17.46 21.78
N ARG A 210 -1.53 17.72 20.61
CA ARG A 210 -1.69 19.06 20.06
C ARG A 210 -2.92 19.19 19.17
N VAL A 211 -3.50 20.38 19.15
CA VAL A 211 -4.45 20.82 18.12
C VAL A 211 -3.65 21.19 16.86
N GLY A 212 -4.25 21.04 15.69
CA GLY A 212 -3.65 21.38 14.41
C GLY A 212 -2.76 20.29 13.81
N ALA A 213 -1.82 20.68 12.96
CA ALA A 213 -0.94 19.79 12.21
C ALA A 213 0.02 18.99 13.12
N VAL A 214 0.42 17.82 12.66
CA VAL A 214 1.42 16.96 13.29
C VAL A 214 2.73 17.08 12.51
N PRO A 215 3.86 17.44 13.16
CA PRO A 215 5.14 17.58 12.48
C PRO A 215 5.54 16.33 11.71
N GLY A 216 5.97 16.50 10.47
CA GLY A 216 6.44 15.42 9.62
C GLY A 216 5.33 14.52 9.04
N VAL A 217 4.06 14.78 9.35
CA VAL A 217 2.91 14.10 8.71
C VAL A 217 2.24 15.06 7.74
N GLU A 218 2.15 14.67 6.49
CA GLU A 218 1.68 15.52 5.40
C GLU A 218 0.29 15.11 4.92
N ILE A 219 -0.48 16.10 4.41
CA ILE A 219 -1.79 15.83 3.79
C ILE A 219 -1.57 14.96 2.55
N GLY A 220 -2.34 13.89 2.45
CA GLY A 220 -2.17 12.86 1.43
C GLY A 220 -1.42 11.62 1.91
N ASP A 221 -0.74 11.67 3.06
CA ASP A 221 -0.11 10.47 3.62
C ASP A 221 -1.11 9.34 3.81
N VAL A 222 -0.67 8.13 3.43
CA VAL A 222 -1.50 6.92 3.49
C VAL A 222 -1.00 5.98 4.58
N PHE A 223 -1.96 5.36 5.27
CA PHE A 223 -1.72 4.39 6.32
C PHE A 223 -2.57 3.14 6.05
N PHE A 224 -1.98 1.97 6.17
CA PHE A 224 -2.70 0.71 5.95
C PHE A 224 -3.27 0.14 7.25
N LEU A 225 -2.74 0.60 8.39
CA LEU A 225 -3.18 0.17 9.71
C LEU A 225 -3.36 1.37 10.66
N ARG A 226 -4.33 1.26 11.57
CA ARG A 226 -4.54 2.32 12.57
C ARG A 226 -3.37 2.50 13.52
N MET A 227 -2.62 1.43 13.79
CA MET A 227 -1.43 1.48 14.65
C MET A 227 -0.36 2.43 14.10
N GLU A 228 -0.21 2.51 12.79
CA GLU A 228 0.72 3.43 12.14
C GLU A 228 0.43 4.88 12.53
N MET A 229 -0.85 5.29 12.45
CA MET A 229 -1.28 6.64 12.87
C MET A 229 -1.04 6.91 14.36
N CYS A 230 -1.18 5.87 15.20
CA CYS A 230 -0.90 5.99 16.63
C CYS A 230 0.59 6.21 16.92
N HIS A 231 1.48 5.55 16.17
CA HIS A 231 2.93 5.65 16.37
C HIS A 231 3.51 7.00 15.94
N VAL A 232 2.87 7.66 14.96
CA VAL A 232 3.27 8.98 14.48
C VAL A 232 2.47 10.14 15.08
N GLY A 233 1.60 9.88 16.06
CA GLY A 233 0.83 10.89 16.78
C GLY A 233 -0.29 11.56 15.98
N LEU A 234 -0.64 11.05 14.80
CA LEU A 234 -1.72 11.61 13.97
C LEU A 234 -3.10 11.36 14.59
N HIS A 235 -3.32 10.15 15.13
CA HIS A 235 -4.55 9.74 15.79
C HIS A 235 -4.23 8.75 16.90
N GLY A 236 -4.36 9.16 18.15
CA GLY A 236 -3.90 8.39 19.31
C GLY A 236 -4.76 7.19 19.70
N GLN A 237 -5.90 6.97 19.03
CA GLN A 237 -6.88 5.94 19.38
C GLN A 237 -6.87 4.80 18.34
N SER A 238 -6.50 3.60 18.77
CA SER A 238 -6.46 2.44 17.86
C SER A 238 -7.84 1.96 17.40
N MET A 239 -8.88 2.13 18.22
CA MET A 239 -10.23 1.65 17.95
C MET A 239 -11.25 2.77 17.78
N SER A 240 -11.18 3.83 18.59
CA SER A 240 -12.13 4.94 18.54
C SER A 240 -11.99 5.75 17.25
N GLY A 241 -13.11 6.29 16.77
CA GLY A 241 -13.13 7.20 15.62
C GLY A 241 -12.81 8.66 15.99
N ILE A 242 -12.88 9.02 17.27
CA ILE A 242 -12.61 10.36 17.78
C ILE A 242 -11.43 10.29 18.74
N ASP A 243 -10.43 11.12 18.52
CA ASP A 243 -9.31 11.35 19.43
C ASP A 243 -9.43 12.76 20.02
N TYR A 244 -9.23 12.87 21.35
CA TYR A 244 -9.38 14.12 22.07
C TYR A 244 -8.42 14.20 23.27
N MET A 245 -8.17 15.39 23.75
CA MET A 245 -7.43 15.64 25.00
C MET A 245 -8.28 16.51 25.94
N ILE A 246 -7.90 16.53 27.21
CA ILE A 246 -8.41 17.51 28.15
C ILE A 246 -7.53 18.75 28.04
N ALA A 247 -8.10 19.86 27.61
CA ALA A 247 -7.44 21.16 27.63
C ALA A 247 -7.64 21.79 29.00
N LYS A 248 -6.55 22.22 29.62
CA LYS A 248 -6.59 22.99 30.86
C LYS A 248 -6.58 24.46 30.48
N ASP A 249 -7.66 25.14 30.78
CA ASP A 249 -7.75 26.59 30.76
C ASP A 249 -7.73 27.10 32.21
N GLU A 250 -7.40 28.35 32.44
CA GLU A 250 -7.23 28.92 33.79
C GLU A 250 -8.45 28.68 34.73
N LEU A 251 -9.62 28.43 34.16
CA LEU A 251 -10.88 28.27 34.90
C LEU A 251 -11.57 26.92 34.72
N GLN A 252 -11.30 26.15 33.66
CA GLN A 252 -12.01 24.89 33.39
C GLN A 252 -11.20 23.87 32.61
N GLU A 253 -11.33 22.59 32.95
CA GLU A 253 -10.84 21.46 32.16
C GLU A 253 -11.91 21.01 31.17
N GLU A 254 -11.73 21.25 29.86
CA GLU A 254 -12.67 20.85 28.84
C GLU A 254 -12.04 19.85 27.84
N PRO A 255 -12.80 18.86 27.36
CA PRO A 255 -12.33 17.99 26.30
C PRO A 255 -12.31 18.72 24.95
N VAL A 256 -11.18 18.60 24.23
CA VAL A 256 -10.97 19.18 22.90
C VAL A 256 -10.64 18.07 21.90
N ALA A 257 -11.38 17.99 20.81
CA ALA A 257 -11.12 17.03 19.74
C ALA A 257 -9.82 17.39 18.98
N LEU A 258 -9.03 16.37 18.71
CA LEU A 258 -7.75 16.50 17.97
C LEU A 258 -7.85 15.95 16.58
N SER A 259 -8.51 14.80 16.42
CA SER A 259 -8.64 14.15 15.12
C SER A 259 -9.86 13.22 15.08
N ILE A 260 -10.38 13.04 13.88
CA ILE A 260 -11.42 12.04 13.59
C ILE A 260 -10.98 11.09 12.50
N VAL A 261 -11.46 9.84 12.57
CA VAL A 261 -11.35 8.84 11.50
C VAL A 261 -12.75 8.56 10.96
N SER A 262 -13.03 9.07 9.76
CA SER A 262 -14.23 8.73 9.01
C SER A 262 -14.06 7.36 8.36
N SER A 263 -14.90 6.38 8.71
CA SER A 263 -14.72 4.99 8.28
C SER A 263 -15.31 4.67 6.90
N GLY A 264 -15.99 5.62 6.25
CA GLY A 264 -16.65 5.42 4.95
C GLY A 264 -17.86 4.45 5.00
N VAL A 265 -18.32 4.08 6.20
CA VAL A 265 -19.49 3.18 6.38
C VAL A 265 -20.81 3.94 6.27
N TYR A 266 -20.76 5.24 6.47
CA TYR A 266 -21.92 6.12 6.33
C TYR A 266 -21.87 6.76 4.95
N ASP A 267 -22.99 6.80 4.25
CA ASP A 267 -23.19 7.47 2.96
C ASP A 267 -22.80 8.94 3.09
N ASN A 268 -21.57 9.24 2.86
CA ASN A 268 -21.03 10.59 2.84
C ASN A 268 -20.88 11.01 1.38
N ASP A 269 -21.96 10.88 0.62
CA ASP A 269 -22.10 11.43 -0.74
C ASP A 269 -22.31 12.95 -0.67
N ALA A 270 -21.51 13.64 0.14
CA ALA A 270 -21.37 15.06 -0.04
C ALA A 270 -20.71 15.28 -1.40
N GLU A 271 -21.41 15.91 -2.31
CA GLU A 271 -20.87 16.34 -3.61
C GLU A 271 -19.64 17.22 -3.44
N ASP A 272 -19.61 17.96 -2.34
CA ASP A 272 -18.55 18.87 -1.94
C ASP A 272 -17.39 18.12 -1.24
N GLU A 273 -16.21 18.18 -1.83
CA GLU A 273 -14.99 17.54 -1.32
C GLU A 273 -14.47 18.15 -0.02
N ASP A 274 -14.79 19.43 0.20
CA ASP A 274 -14.37 20.21 1.36
C ASP A 274 -15.32 20.07 2.56
N VAL A 275 -16.43 19.35 2.40
CA VAL A 275 -17.42 19.13 3.47
C VAL A 275 -17.46 17.66 3.88
N LEU A 276 -17.49 17.41 5.19
CA LEU A 276 -17.69 16.09 5.75
C LEU A 276 -18.78 16.14 6.82
N ILE A 277 -19.83 15.36 6.66
CA ILE A 277 -20.82 15.12 7.71
C ILE A 277 -20.38 13.89 8.51
N TYR A 278 -19.99 14.11 9.76
CA TYR A 278 -19.49 13.06 10.66
C TYR A 278 -20.56 12.68 11.69
N THR A 279 -20.77 11.37 11.86
CA THR A 279 -21.70 10.85 12.88
C THR A 279 -20.94 10.57 14.17
N GLY A 280 -21.48 11.04 15.29
CA GLY A 280 -20.94 10.81 16.64
C GLY A 280 -20.84 9.33 17.02
N GLN A 281 -20.18 9.05 18.14
CA GLN A 281 -19.95 7.68 18.65
C GLN A 281 -21.10 7.22 19.54
N GLY A 282 -21.34 5.89 19.62
CA GLY A 282 -22.24 5.25 20.57
C GLY A 282 -23.54 4.72 19.99
N GLU A 283 -23.67 4.64 18.66
CA GLU A 283 -24.73 3.84 18.04
C GLU A 283 -24.38 2.35 18.23
N ASN A 284 -25.12 1.67 19.10
CA ASN A 284 -24.92 0.23 19.31
C ASN A 284 -25.52 -0.55 18.15
N PHE A 285 -24.67 -1.02 17.26
CA PHE A 285 -25.04 -2.01 16.25
C PHE A 285 -25.16 -3.45 16.80
N ASN A 286 -25.39 -3.62 18.09
CA ASN A 286 -25.66 -4.94 18.64
C ASN A 286 -26.99 -5.44 18.08
N LYS A 287 -26.92 -6.37 17.13
CA LYS A 287 -28.09 -7.01 16.48
C LYS A 287 -29.06 -7.71 17.44
N LYS A 288 -28.75 -7.77 18.73
CA LYS A 288 -29.57 -8.42 19.75
C LYS A 288 -30.52 -7.49 20.47
N ASP A 289 -30.25 -6.20 20.58
CA ASP A 289 -31.10 -5.24 21.28
C ASP A 289 -31.91 -4.46 20.25
N LYS A 290 -33.24 -4.76 20.23
CA LYS A 290 -34.20 -4.10 19.34
C LYS A 290 -34.58 -2.66 19.79
N HIS A 291 -33.98 -2.15 20.85
CA HIS A 291 -34.31 -0.80 21.36
C HIS A 291 -33.27 0.20 20.82
N ALA A 292 -33.77 1.20 20.11
CA ALA A 292 -33.00 2.35 19.71
C ALA A 292 -32.54 3.13 20.95
N VAL A 293 -31.23 3.31 21.12
CA VAL A 293 -30.65 4.08 22.22
C VAL A 293 -30.01 5.33 21.66
N ASP A 294 -30.39 6.47 22.20
CA ASP A 294 -29.81 7.76 21.85
C ASP A 294 -28.30 7.82 22.16
N GLN A 295 -27.55 8.46 21.31
CA GLN A 295 -26.14 8.77 21.61
C GLN A 295 -26.08 9.74 22.80
N LYS A 296 -25.05 9.56 23.65
CA LYS A 296 -24.83 10.44 24.80
C LYS A 296 -23.79 11.50 24.45
N LEU A 297 -24.02 12.75 24.89
CA LEU A 297 -23.07 13.85 24.79
C LEU A 297 -22.00 13.68 25.88
N GLN A 298 -21.06 12.75 25.65
CA GLN A 298 -19.96 12.44 26.56
C GLN A 298 -18.72 11.98 25.79
N ARG A 299 -17.55 12.04 26.43
CA ARG A 299 -16.26 11.60 25.83
C ARG A 299 -15.99 12.30 24.49
N GLY A 300 -15.83 11.53 23.39
CA GLY A 300 -15.55 12.04 22.05
C GLY A 300 -16.65 12.96 21.51
N ASN A 301 -17.94 12.64 21.74
CA ASN A 301 -19.04 13.50 21.30
C ASN A 301 -19.01 14.87 22.02
N LEU A 302 -18.76 14.87 23.34
CA LEU A 302 -18.57 16.11 24.08
C LEU A 302 -17.34 16.90 23.59
N ALA A 303 -16.26 16.20 23.26
CA ALA A 303 -15.07 16.87 22.72
C ALA A 303 -15.33 17.54 21.36
N LEU A 304 -16.12 16.90 20.47
CA LEU A 304 -16.53 17.51 19.21
C LEU A 304 -17.46 18.71 19.43
N ASP A 305 -18.42 18.59 20.34
CA ASP A 305 -19.31 19.69 20.70
C ASP A 305 -18.53 20.89 21.22
N LYS A 306 -17.62 20.71 22.18
CA LYS A 306 -16.75 21.76 22.70
C LYS A 306 -15.83 22.34 21.61
N SER A 307 -15.31 21.51 20.71
CA SER A 307 -14.50 21.95 19.57
C SER A 307 -15.31 22.76 18.56
N SER A 308 -16.61 22.49 18.40
CA SER A 308 -17.50 23.30 17.57
C SER A 308 -17.63 24.73 18.13
N HIS A 309 -17.75 24.89 19.43
CA HIS A 309 -17.81 26.21 20.08
C HIS A 309 -16.45 26.93 20.08
N ARG A 310 -15.37 26.20 20.34
CA ARG A 310 -14.00 26.76 20.34
C ARG A 310 -13.47 27.09 18.96
N GLN A 311 -14.06 26.53 17.91
CA GLN A 311 -13.61 26.69 16.52
C GLN A 311 -12.14 26.27 16.30
N ASN A 312 -11.64 25.32 17.11
CA ASN A 312 -10.30 24.78 16.94
C ASN A 312 -10.22 23.81 15.75
N GLU A 313 -9.02 23.64 15.24
CA GLU A 313 -8.73 22.73 14.15
C GLU A 313 -8.83 21.26 14.59
N VAL A 314 -9.44 20.43 13.75
CA VAL A 314 -9.54 18.98 13.93
C VAL A 314 -8.97 18.29 12.69
N ARG A 315 -8.03 17.37 12.88
CA ARG A 315 -7.50 16.55 11.80
C ARG A 315 -8.56 15.57 11.31
N VAL A 316 -8.76 15.50 10.00
CA VAL A 316 -9.65 14.53 9.36
C VAL A 316 -8.83 13.45 8.68
N ILE A 317 -9.08 12.20 9.04
CA ILE A 317 -8.53 11.01 8.39
C ILE A 317 -9.68 10.25 7.75
N ARG A 318 -9.60 10.02 6.45
CA ARG A 318 -10.63 9.25 5.73
C ARG A 318 -10.20 7.81 5.57
N GLY A 319 -11.04 6.87 6.02
CA GLY A 319 -10.88 5.45 5.75
C GLY A 319 -11.56 5.10 4.44
N LEU A 320 -10.78 4.94 3.38
CA LEU A 320 -11.24 4.80 2.01
C LEU A 320 -11.12 3.33 1.54
N ARG A 321 -11.97 2.95 0.61
CA ARG A 321 -11.94 1.66 -0.08
C ARG A 321 -11.90 1.91 -1.58
N ASP A 322 -11.09 1.12 -2.28
CA ASP A 322 -11.04 1.16 -3.73
C ASP A 322 -12.34 0.66 -4.33
N SER A 323 -12.80 1.29 -5.43
CA SER A 323 -14.06 0.91 -6.11
C SER A 323 -13.95 -0.45 -6.80
N VAL A 324 -12.76 -0.79 -7.30
CA VAL A 324 -12.48 -2.06 -7.98
C VAL A 324 -12.13 -3.14 -6.96
N ASN A 325 -11.17 -2.85 -6.05
CA ASN A 325 -10.74 -3.77 -5.00
C ASN A 325 -11.32 -3.39 -3.62
N LYS A 326 -12.58 -3.75 -3.38
CA LYS A 326 -13.32 -3.39 -2.15
C LYS A 326 -12.76 -3.98 -0.86
N SER A 327 -11.88 -4.99 -0.93
CA SER A 327 -11.25 -5.59 0.25
C SER A 327 -10.12 -4.72 0.82
N ALA A 328 -9.46 -3.94 -0.02
CA ALA A 328 -8.39 -3.04 0.39
C ALA A 328 -8.97 -1.78 1.04
N LYS A 329 -8.59 -1.55 2.29
CA LYS A 329 -8.90 -0.33 3.03
C LYS A 329 -7.63 0.40 3.39
N VAL A 330 -7.61 1.70 3.10
CA VAL A 330 -6.52 2.61 3.49
C VAL A 330 -7.07 3.79 4.29
N TYR A 331 -6.20 4.41 5.08
CA TYR A 331 -6.50 5.65 5.78
C TYR A 331 -5.66 6.76 5.16
N VAL A 332 -6.30 7.85 4.77
CA VAL A 332 -5.66 9.00 4.15
C VAL A 332 -5.81 10.21 5.06
N TYR A 333 -4.72 10.89 5.37
CA TYR A 333 -4.80 12.15 6.09
C TYR A 333 -5.28 13.24 5.13
N ASP A 334 -6.48 13.74 5.38
CA ASP A 334 -7.18 14.66 4.46
C ASP A 334 -7.02 16.14 4.86
N GLY A 335 -6.36 16.43 5.97
CA GLY A 335 -6.04 17.79 6.40
C GLY A 335 -6.78 18.26 7.63
N LEU A 336 -6.78 19.58 7.81
CA LEU A 336 -7.37 20.28 8.94
C LEU A 336 -8.75 20.84 8.57
N TYR A 337 -9.69 20.69 9.48
CA TYR A 337 -11.08 21.08 9.33
C TYR A 337 -11.55 21.82 10.59
N LYS A 338 -12.59 22.65 10.43
CA LYS A 338 -13.37 23.20 11.56
C LYS A 338 -14.78 22.66 11.54
N ILE A 339 -15.39 22.53 12.72
CA ILE A 339 -16.79 22.15 12.85
C ILE A 339 -17.63 23.41 12.67
N GLN A 340 -18.41 23.45 11.60
CA GLN A 340 -19.27 24.59 11.26
C GLN A 340 -20.60 24.54 12.03
N SER A 341 -21.19 23.36 12.15
CA SER A 341 -22.47 23.15 12.83
C SER A 341 -22.62 21.73 13.34
N SER A 342 -23.49 21.53 14.33
CA SER A 342 -23.87 20.24 14.85
C SER A 342 -25.40 20.15 15.07
N TRP A 343 -25.96 18.96 14.91
CA TRP A 343 -27.39 18.69 15.13
C TRP A 343 -27.61 17.25 15.54
N ILE A 344 -28.85 16.95 15.97
CA ILE A 344 -29.29 15.59 16.27
C ILE A 344 -30.22 15.12 15.15
N GLU A 345 -29.99 13.92 14.64
CA GLU A 345 -30.79 13.28 13.60
C GLU A 345 -31.19 11.88 14.03
N LYS A 346 -32.31 11.34 13.53
CA LYS A 346 -32.67 9.94 13.76
C LYS A 346 -31.75 9.04 12.99
N GLY A 347 -30.98 8.21 13.69
CA GLY A 347 -30.09 7.20 13.08
C GLY A 347 -30.90 6.05 12.46
N LYS A 348 -30.18 5.15 11.74
CA LYS A 348 -30.76 3.97 11.09
C LYS A 348 -31.45 3.01 12.06
N SER A 349 -31.09 3.05 13.35
CA SER A 349 -31.70 2.28 14.44
C SER A 349 -32.91 2.96 15.05
N GLY A 350 -33.24 4.21 14.68
CA GLY A 350 -34.34 5.04 15.22
C GLY A 350 -33.97 5.89 16.44
N GLY A 351 -32.77 5.71 17.01
CA GLY A 351 -32.25 6.56 18.09
C GLY A 351 -31.66 7.87 17.59
N GLY A 352 -31.59 8.87 18.47
CA GLY A 352 -30.95 10.15 18.20
C GLY A 352 -29.42 10.00 18.05
N VAL A 353 -28.85 10.49 16.95
CA VAL A 353 -27.41 10.50 16.67
C VAL A 353 -26.94 11.92 16.48
N PHE A 354 -25.76 12.25 17.03
CA PHE A 354 -25.12 13.53 16.80
C PHE A 354 -24.49 13.55 15.40
N LYS A 355 -24.70 14.63 14.68
CA LYS A 355 -24.08 14.95 13.39
C LYS A 355 -23.26 16.22 13.53
N TYR A 356 -22.09 16.22 12.88
CA TYR A 356 -21.16 17.35 12.88
C TYR A 356 -20.76 17.64 11.44
N LYS A 357 -20.97 18.89 11.00
CA LYS A 357 -20.52 19.37 9.68
C LYS A 357 -19.12 19.93 9.81
N PHE A 358 -18.17 19.21 9.26
CA PHE A 358 -16.79 19.64 9.13
C PHE A 358 -16.58 20.32 7.81
N VAL A 359 -15.86 21.46 7.80
CA VAL A 359 -15.46 22.20 6.62
C VAL A 359 -13.96 22.32 6.60
N ARG A 360 -13.34 21.98 5.46
CA ARG A 360 -11.91 22.03 5.24
C ARG A 360 -11.40 23.47 5.37
N LEU A 361 -10.23 23.65 5.97
CA LEU A 361 -9.55 24.93 5.98
C LEU A 361 -9.01 25.25 4.57
N PRO A 362 -9.17 26.48 4.07
CA PRO A 362 -8.70 26.88 2.75
C PRO A 362 -7.16 26.79 2.62
N GLY A 363 -6.66 26.67 1.39
CA GLY A 363 -5.23 26.66 1.07
C GLY A 363 -4.54 25.31 1.29
N GLN A 364 -5.27 24.25 1.65
CA GLN A 364 -4.74 22.90 1.78
C GLN A 364 -4.95 22.08 0.50
N PRO A 365 -4.01 21.15 0.16
CA PRO A 365 -4.24 20.22 -0.93
C PRO A 365 -5.43 19.28 -0.61
N SER A 366 -6.23 18.93 -1.63
CA SER A 366 -7.39 18.05 -1.48
C SER A 366 -7.00 16.58 -1.72
N ALA A 367 -6.61 15.87 -0.68
CA ALA A 367 -6.27 14.45 -0.78
C ALA A 367 -7.49 13.59 -1.13
N PHE A 368 -8.66 13.92 -0.58
CA PHE A 368 -9.91 13.22 -0.89
C PHE A 368 -10.41 13.51 -2.31
N GLY A 369 -10.25 14.75 -2.81
CA GLY A 369 -10.57 15.10 -4.19
C GLY A 369 -9.73 14.31 -5.20
N VAL A 370 -8.42 14.20 -4.95
CA VAL A 370 -7.54 13.34 -5.76
C VAL A 370 -8.04 11.89 -5.75
N TRP A 371 -8.38 11.35 -4.57
CA TRP A 371 -8.94 9.99 -4.46
C TRP A 371 -10.24 9.83 -5.27
N LYS A 372 -11.19 10.74 -5.15
CA LYS A 372 -12.45 10.72 -5.92
C LYS A 372 -12.19 10.74 -7.43
N SER A 373 -11.29 11.59 -7.89
CA SER A 373 -10.89 11.68 -9.29
C SER A 373 -10.31 10.35 -9.80
N ILE A 374 -9.41 9.74 -9.06
CA ILE A 374 -8.86 8.41 -9.37
C ILE A 374 -9.96 7.36 -9.50
N GLN A 375 -10.92 7.32 -8.56
CA GLN A 375 -12.02 6.35 -8.61
C GLN A 375 -12.89 6.55 -9.86
N LYS A 376 -13.16 7.81 -10.25
CA LYS A 376 -13.89 8.13 -11.49
C LYS A 376 -13.11 7.67 -12.73
N TRP A 377 -11.79 7.87 -12.78
CA TRP A 377 -10.95 7.40 -13.89
C TRP A 377 -10.92 5.88 -13.99
N LYS A 378 -10.72 5.17 -12.87
CA LYS A 378 -10.73 3.71 -12.82
C LYS A 378 -12.04 3.08 -13.25
N THR A 379 -13.16 3.72 -12.97
CA THR A 379 -14.50 3.24 -13.35
C THR A 379 -14.94 3.72 -14.73
N GLY A 380 -14.14 4.55 -15.41
CA GLY A 380 -14.51 5.15 -16.69
C GLY A 380 -15.61 6.22 -16.60
N SER A 381 -15.97 6.64 -15.37
CA SER A 381 -16.99 7.67 -15.14
C SER A 381 -16.54 9.07 -15.56
N SER A 382 -15.25 9.29 -15.69
CA SER A 382 -14.67 10.49 -16.31
C SER A 382 -13.37 10.15 -17.03
N SER A 383 -13.05 10.90 -18.08
CA SER A 383 -11.78 10.77 -18.80
C SER A 383 -10.64 11.40 -17.99
N ARG A 384 -9.43 10.83 -18.11
CA ARG A 384 -8.20 11.41 -17.56
C ARG A 384 -7.75 12.58 -18.43
N THR A 385 -7.62 13.76 -17.83
CA THR A 385 -7.11 14.95 -18.55
C THR A 385 -5.70 14.69 -19.05
N GLY A 386 -5.38 15.12 -20.27
CA GLY A 386 -4.05 14.94 -20.87
C GLY A 386 -3.75 13.50 -21.31
N LEU A 387 -4.75 12.61 -21.39
CA LEU A 387 -4.56 11.23 -21.83
C LEU A 387 -4.11 11.18 -23.30
N ILE A 388 -2.93 10.61 -23.54
CA ILE A 388 -2.38 10.37 -24.90
C ILE A 388 -2.70 8.94 -25.35
N LEU A 389 -2.40 7.94 -24.51
CA LEU A 389 -2.68 6.54 -24.78
C LEU A 389 -3.34 5.90 -23.55
N ALA A 390 -4.38 5.12 -23.80
CA ALA A 390 -5.05 4.37 -22.73
C ALA A 390 -4.18 3.19 -22.23
N ASP A 391 -3.39 2.59 -23.14
CA ASP A 391 -2.47 1.49 -22.80
C ASP A 391 -1.17 1.58 -23.59
N LEU A 392 -0.10 2.02 -22.94
CA LEU A 392 1.27 2.06 -23.49
C LEU A 392 1.84 0.65 -23.69
N SER A 393 1.39 -0.33 -22.92
CA SER A 393 1.86 -1.71 -23.01
C SER A 393 1.32 -2.46 -24.23
N THR A 394 0.28 -1.94 -24.89
CA THR A 394 -0.41 -2.58 -26.02
C THR A 394 -0.87 -4.01 -25.71
N GLY A 395 -1.30 -4.26 -24.46
CA GLY A 395 -1.79 -5.56 -24.00
C GLY A 395 -0.70 -6.54 -23.54
N VAL A 396 0.56 -6.12 -23.44
CA VAL A 396 1.65 -6.95 -22.87
C VAL A 396 1.48 -7.10 -21.36
N GLU A 397 1.01 -6.06 -20.69
CA GLU A 397 0.66 -6.12 -19.27
C GLU A 397 -0.81 -6.50 -19.08
N SER A 398 -1.11 -7.21 -18.00
CA SER A 398 -2.49 -7.58 -17.65
C SER A 398 -3.35 -6.40 -17.19
N ILE A 399 -2.71 -5.32 -16.75
CA ILE A 399 -3.34 -4.06 -16.33
C ILE A 399 -2.83 -2.97 -17.28
N PRO A 400 -3.73 -2.23 -17.96
CA PRO A 400 -3.34 -1.17 -18.88
C PRO A 400 -2.47 -0.10 -18.21
N VAL A 401 -1.47 0.39 -18.93
CA VAL A 401 -0.58 1.48 -18.51
C VAL A 401 -0.94 2.74 -19.29
N SER A 402 -1.51 3.72 -18.65
CA SER A 402 -1.86 4.98 -19.30
C SER A 402 -0.63 5.87 -19.54
N LEU A 403 -0.65 6.62 -20.67
CA LEU A 403 0.32 7.67 -20.99
C LEU A 403 -0.39 9.02 -20.96
N VAL A 404 0.11 9.94 -20.15
CA VAL A 404 -0.56 11.23 -19.88
C VAL A 404 0.44 12.39 -19.97
N ASN A 405 0.01 13.47 -20.62
CA ASN A 405 0.70 14.74 -20.60
C ASN A 405 -0.29 15.88 -20.34
N ASP A 406 -0.21 16.46 -19.18
CA ASP A 406 -0.97 17.63 -18.73
C ASP A 406 -0.06 18.84 -18.45
N VAL A 407 1.20 18.82 -18.92
CA VAL A 407 2.24 19.82 -18.68
C VAL A 407 2.58 20.63 -19.94
N ASP A 408 2.80 19.95 -21.06
CA ASP A 408 3.20 20.58 -22.32
C ASP A 408 2.55 19.90 -23.54
N ASN A 409 3.02 20.23 -24.76
CA ASN A 409 2.49 19.68 -26.03
C ASN A 409 3.27 18.47 -26.56
N GLU A 410 4.18 17.88 -25.79
CA GLU A 410 4.93 16.70 -26.24
C GLU A 410 3.99 15.49 -26.37
N LYS A 411 4.04 14.84 -27.55
CA LYS A 411 3.09 13.76 -27.90
C LYS A 411 3.44 12.38 -27.31
N GLY A 412 4.53 12.27 -26.58
CA GLY A 412 4.95 11.03 -25.93
C GLY A 412 6.46 10.87 -25.89
N PRO A 413 6.95 9.88 -25.16
CA PRO A 413 8.37 9.54 -25.10
C PRO A 413 8.86 9.00 -26.44
N SER A 414 10.19 8.96 -26.63
CA SER A 414 10.82 8.31 -27.78
C SER A 414 10.33 6.88 -27.95
N PHE A 415 10.17 6.45 -29.20
CA PHE A 415 9.69 5.11 -29.54
C PHE A 415 10.59 4.02 -28.94
N PHE A 416 9.97 2.99 -28.41
CA PHE A 416 10.59 1.76 -27.95
C PHE A 416 9.60 0.60 -28.08
N THR A 417 10.11 -0.64 -28.07
CA THR A 417 9.24 -1.82 -28.02
C THR A 417 8.96 -2.19 -26.57
N TYR A 418 7.69 -2.23 -26.18
CA TYR A 418 7.30 -2.66 -24.84
C TYR A 418 7.60 -4.16 -24.66
N SER A 419 8.28 -4.53 -23.58
CA SER A 419 8.63 -5.91 -23.22
C SER A 419 8.66 -6.02 -21.71
N ASN A 420 8.03 -7.07 -21.17
CA ASN A 420 8.03 -7.36 -19.73
C ASN A 420 9.11 -8.35 -19.30
N SER A 421 10.06 -8.68 -20.18
CA SER A 421 11.13 -9.64 -19.92
C SER A 421 12.50 -9.11 -20.36
N LEU A 422 13.56 -9.71 -19.82
CA LEU A 422 14.94 -9.47 -20.26
C LEU A 422 15.20 -10.17 -21.58
N ARG A 423 16.03 -9.53 -22.42
CA ARG A 423 16.61 -10.11 -23.65
C ARG A 423 18.11 -10.29 -23.48
N ASP A 424 18.66 -11.26 -24.22
CA ASP A 424 20.10 -11.56 -24.25
C ASP A 424 20.71 -11.83 -22.86
N SER A 425 19.86 -12.30 -21.92
CA SER A 425 20.29 -12.69 -20.58
C SER A 425 21.26 -13.85 -20.65
N LYS A 426 22.38 -13.72 -19.92
CA LYS A 426 23.36 -14.79 -19.75
C LYS A 426 22.99 -15.64 -18.53
N PRO A 427 23.16 -16.97 -18.59
CA PRO A 427 22.93 -17.81 -17.42
C PRO A 427 23.84 -17.40 -16.26
N PHE A 428 23.27 -17.40 -15.06
CA PHE A 428 23.99 -17.10 -13.84
C PHE A 428 24.83 -18.31 -13.41
N SER A 429 26.10 -18.30 -13.73
CA SER A 429 26.99 -19.48 -13.67
C SER A 429 27.41 -19.92 -12.26
N LEU A 430 27.13 -19.12 -11.23
CA LEU A 430 27.53 -19.44 -9.84
C LEU A 430 26.61 -20.48 -9.15
N VAL A 431 25.48 -20.79 -9.73
CA VAL A 431 24.56 -21.81 -9.22
C VAL A 431 24.70 -23.04 -10.10
N GLN A 432 25.41 -24.06 -9.60
CA GLN A 432 25.46 -25.38 -10.25
C GLN A 432 24.02 -25.92 -10.43
N SER A 433 23.80 -26.59 -11.57
CA SER A 433 22.53 -27.16 -11.98
C SER A 433 21.75 -27.75 -10.84
N SER A 434 20.73 -27.07 -10.41
CA SER A 434 19.84 -27.61 -9.40
C SER A 434 18.43 -27.61 -9.96
N TYR A 435 17.85 -28.77 -9.89
CA TYR A 435 16.45 -28.97 -10.19
C TYR A 435 15.59 -28.04 -9.35
N GLY A 436 14.48 -27.58 -9.88
CA GLY A 436 13.46 -26.86 -9.12
C GLY A 436 12.97 -27.68 -7.93
N CYS A 437 12.13 -27.10 -7.07
CA CYS A 437 11.57 -27.82 -5.95
C CYS A 437 10.59 -28.92 -6.41
N ASN A 438 10.47 -29.98 -5.58
CA ASN A 438 9.58 -31.12 -5.84
C ASN A 438 8.24 -31.02 -5.11
N CYS A 439 7.82 -29.85 -4.67
CA CYS A 439 6.56 -29.65 -3.94
C CYS A 439 5.36 -29.96 -4.83
N ASN A 440 4.45 -30.82 -4.36
CA ASN A 440 3.28 -31.28 -5.13
C ASN A 440 2.14 -30.23 -5.23
N LYS A 441 2.20 -29.18 -4.43
CA LYS A 441 1.23 -28.07 -4.41
C LYS A 441 2.01 -26.74 -4.44
N THR A 442 1.74 -25.88 -3.49
CA THR A 442 2.56 -24.66 -3.26
C THR A 442 3.66 -24.96 -2.26
N CYS A 443 4.81 -24.33 -2.38
CA CYS A 443 5.82 -24.36 -1.32
C CYS A 443 5.22 -23.80 -0.02
N VAL A 444 5.72 -24.30 1.09
CA VAL A 444 5.21 -23.95 2.43
C VAL A 444 6.32 -23.30 3.24
N PRO A 445 6.07 -22.22 3.98
CA PRO A 445 7.07 -21.59 4.83
C PRO A 445 7.63 -22.59 5.87
N GLY A 446 8.94 -22.60 6.07
CA GLY A 446 9.61 -23.50 7.03
C GLY A 446 9.76 -24.96 6.56
N ASP A 447 9.34 -25.29 5.34
CA ASP A 447 9.56 -26.64 4.78
C ASP A 447 11.00 -26.77 4.29
N LEU A 448 11.86 -27.32 5.15
CA LEU A 448 13.27 -27.57 4.83
C LEU A 448 13.50 -28.68 3.81
N SER A 449 12.46 -29.43 3.40
CA SER A 449 12.56 -30.38 2.27
C SER A 449 12.47 -29.66 0.91
N CYS A 450 11.98 -28.45 0.88
CA CYS A 450 11.86 -27.63 -0.33
C CYS A 450 13.18 -26.92 -0.64
N SER A 451 13.81 -27.26 -1.77
CA SER A 451 15.08 -26.63 -2.22
C SER A 451 15.00 -25.11 -2.38
N CYS A 452 13.83 -24.58 -2.79
CA CYS A 452 13.64 -23.13 -2.94
C CYS A 452 13.57 -22.42 -1.58
N ILE A 453 13.01 -23.07 -0.56
CA ILE A 453 13.00 -22.55 0.82
C ILE A 453 14.40 -22.62 1.43
N GLN A 454 15.12 -23.73 1.24
CA GLN A 454 16.51 -23.85 1.71
C GLN A 454 17.41 -22.75 1.16
N ARG A 455 17.30 -22.41 -0.15
CA ARG A 455 18.08 -21.33 -0.76
C ARG A 455 17.72 -19.95 -0.22
N ASN A 456 16.55 -19.78 0.34
CA ASN A 456 16.13 -18.57 1.05
C ASN A 456 16.35 -18.69 2.58
N GLU A 457 17.36 -19.47 3.01
CA GLU A 457 17.76 -19.61 4.44
C GLU A 457 16.65 -20.20 5.32
N GLY A 458 15.80 -21.05 4.75
CA GLY A 458 14.73 -21.75 5.47
C GLY A 458 13.40 -20.95 5.56
N ASP A 459 13.37 -19.69 5.16
CA ASP A 459 12.19 -18.86 5.22
C ASP A 459 11.72 -18.41 3.82
N PHE A 460 10.42 -18.11 3.69
CA PHE A 460 9.94 -17.40 2.50
C PHE A 460 10.46 -15.97 2.47
N PRO A 461 10.89 -15.46 1.31
CA PRO A 461 11.22 -14.05 1.15
C PRO A 461 9.98 -13.14 1.24
N TYR A 462 8.79 -13.69 1.04
CA TYR A 462 7.51 -12.97 0.98
C TYR A 462 6.52 -13.51 2.03
N ILE A 463 5.69 -12.63 2.58
CA ILE A 463 4.50 -13.06 3.33
C ILE A 463 3.37 -13.44 2.36
N ALA A 464 2.30 -14.05 2.88
CA ALA A 464 1.23 -14.69 2.09
C ALA A 464 0.59 -13.80 1.00
N ASN A 465 0.62 -12.48 1.16
CA ASN A 465 0.11 -11.51 0.20
C ASN A 465 1.19 -10.94 -0.75
N GLY A 466 2.35 -11.57 -0.86
CA GLY A 466 3.40 -11.22 -1.80
C GLY A 466 4.25 -10.00 -1.42
N ILE A 467 4.18 -9.54 -0.16
CA ILE A 467 5.02 -8.44 0.32
C ILE A 467 6.38 -8.99 0.75
N LEU A 468 7.46 -8.40 0.27
CA LEU A 468 8.83 -8.74 0.64
C LEU A 468 9.05 -8.47 2.14
N VAL A 469 9.62 -9.45 2.85
CA VAL A 469 9.87 -9.35 4.30
C VAL A 469 11.12 -8.55 4.60
N SER A 470 12.22 -8.94 3.97
CA SER A 470 13.54 -8.33 4.15
C SER A 470 14.27 -8.24 2.83
N ARG A 471 15.07 -7.21 2.67
CA ARG A 471 16.04 -7.12 1.58
C ARG A 471 17.13 -8.18 1.80
N ARG A 472 17.54 -8.85 0.72
CA ARG A 472 18.56 -9.90 0.76
C ARG A 472 19.56 -9.68 -0.37
N PRO A 473 20.80 -10.22 -0.26
CA PRO A 473 21.74 -10.19 -1.38
C PRO A 473 21.14 -10.79 -2.65
N LEU A 474 20.39 -11.89 -2.48
CA LEU A 474 19.72 -12.59 -3.57
C LEU A 474 18.44 -13.25 -3.03
N VAL A 475 17.33 -13.09 -3.75
CA VAL A 475 16.09 -13.81 -3.50
C VAL A 475 15.96 -14.94 -4.51
N HIS A 476 15.66 -16.15 -4.06
CA HIS A 476 15.41 -17.31 -4.92
C HIS A 476 13.91 -17.54 -5.07
N GLU A 477 13.37 -17.30 -6.26
CA GLU A 477 11.99 -17.64 -6.58
C GLU A 477 11.86 -19.02 -7.23
N CYS A 478 10.65 -19.57 -7.18
CA CYS A 478 10.30 -20.78 -7.91
C CYS A 478 10.13 -20.43 -9.39
N GLY A 479 10.92 -21.04 -10.24
CA GLY A 479 10.82 -20.90 -11.70
C GLY A 479 9.94 -21.96 -12.36
N PRO A 480 9.82 -21.95 -13.70
CA PRO A 480 9.09 -22.95 -14.49
C PRO A 480 9.52 -24.40 -14.22
N MET A 481 10.77 -24.62 -13.81
CA MET A 481 11.32 -25.95 -13.49
C MET A 481 10.88 -26.51 -12.14
N CYS A 482 10.20 -25.72 -11.32
CA CYS A 482 9.65 -26.18 -10.05
C CYS A 482 8.35 -26.94 -10.27
N LYS A 483 8.18 -28.08 -9.60
CA LYS A 483 6.92 -28.86 -9.66
C LYS A 483 5.77 -28.23 -8.88
N CYS A 484 6.03 -27.23 -8.07
CA CYS A 484 4.99 -26.48 -7.39
C CYS A 484 4.06 -25.76 -8.38
N PHE A 485 2.81 -25.53 -7.97
CA PHE A 485 1.81 -24.89 -8.82
C PHE A 485 2.24 -23.49 -9.29
N PRO A 486 1.79 -23.04 -10.47
CA PRO A 486 2.10 -21.69 -10.98
C PRO A 486 1.71 -20.55 -10.03
N ASN A 487 0.70 -20.74 -9.19
CA ASN A 487 0.26 -19.81 -8.16
C ASN A 487 1.03 -19.93 -6.84
N CYS A 488 2.20 -20.57 -6.86
CA CYS A 488 3.07 -20.63 -5.68
C CYS A 488 3.44 -19.21 -5.21
N LYS A 489 3.32 -18.98 -3.90
CA LYS A 489 3.59 -17.67 -3.28
C LYS A 489 5.05 -17.22 -3.42
N ASN A 490 5.97 -18.12 -3.78
CA ASN A 490 7.36 -17.81 -4.06
C ASN A 490 7.61 -17.52 -5.55
N ARG A 491 6.71 -16.76 -6.20
CA ARG A 491 6.79 -16.32 -7.61
C ARG A 491 6.25 -14.89 -7.75
N VAL A 492 6.70 -13.97 -6.91
CA VAL A 492 6.13 -12.62 -6.84
C VAL A 492 6.55 -11.75 -8.00
N SER A 493 7.84 -11.74 -8.36
CA SER A 493 8.37 -10.90 -9.45
C SER A 493 7.89 -11.31 -10.84
N GLN A 494 7.49 -12.57 -10.99
CA GLN A 494 7.01 -13.15 -12.25
C GLN A 494 5.54 -12.87 -12.57
N THR A 495 4.84 -12.11 -11.72
CA THR A 495 3.38 -11.97 -11.81
C THR A 495 2.90 -10.74 -12.59
N GLY A 496 3.81 -9.97 -13.20
CA GLY A 496 3.48 -8.72 -13.90
C GLY A 496 2.98 -7.61 -12.97
N LEU A 497 2.51 -6.53 -13.54
CA LEU A 497 1.98 -5.39 -12.80
C LEU A 497 0.75 -5.76 -11.95
N LYS A 498 0.71 -5.28 -10.70
CA LYS A 498 -0.41 -5.45 -9.75
C LYS A 498 -1.19 -4.16 -9.49
N HIS A 499 -0.61 -3.03 -9.88
CA HIS A 499 -1.17 -1.71 -9.69
C HIS A 499 -1.40 -1.05 -11.04
N GLN A 500 -2.45 -0.26 -11.13
CA GLN A 500 -2.69 0.54 -12.32
C GLN A 500 -1.68 1.68 -12.39
N MET A 501 -0.80 1.63 -13.39
CA MET A 501 0.30 2.59 -13.57
C MET A 501 -0.05 3.65 -14.60
N GLU A 502 0.53 4.83 -14.42
CA GLU A 502 0.47 5.96 -15.35
C GLU A 502 1.89 6.45 -15.62
N VAL A 503 2.29 6.46 -16.89
CA VAL A 503 3.46 7.21 -17.35
C VAL A 503 3.01 8.64 -17.61
N PHE A 504 3.66 9.60 -16.97
CA PHE A 504 3.22 11.00 -17.02
C PHE A 504 4.37 11.95 -17.31
N LYS A 505 4.06 13.09 -17.95
CA LYS A 505 5.03 14.16 -18.16
C LYS A 505 5.32 14.87 -16.84
N THR A 506 6.60 15.02 -16.48
CA THR A 506 7.02 15.83 -15.34
C THR A 506 7.43 17.22 -15.80
N GLU A 507 7.42 18.21 -14.93
CA GLU A 507 7.80 19.58 -15.28
C GLU A 507 9.25 19.72 -15.74
N ASN A 508 10.19 18.93 -15.17
CA ASN A 508 11.62 19.18 -15.38
C ASN A 508 12.51 17.93 -15.45
N ARG A 509 11.90 16.71 -15.45
CA ARG A 509 12.63 15.43 -15.45
C ARG A 509 12.16 14.49 -16.57
N GLY A 510 11.59 15.05 -17.64
CA GLY A 510 11.05 14.25 -18.74
C GLY A 510 9.82 13.46 -18.32
N TRP A 511 9.77 12.17 -18.64
CA TRP A 511 8.66 11.28 -18.29
C TRP A 511 8.90 10.60 -16.94
N GLY A 512 7.86 10.47 -16.14
CA GLY A 512 7.86 9.81 -14.85
C GLY A 512 6.87 8.65 -14.79
N LEU A 513 6.94 7.85 -13.74
CA LEU A 513 6.02 6.75 -13.45
C LEU A 513 5.30 7.01 -12.12
N ARG A 514 3.99 6.79 -12.06
CA ARG A 514 3.21 6.83 -10.82
C ARG A 514 2.08 5.80 -10.84
N SER A 515 1.48 5.52 -9.68
CA SER A 515 0.35 4.60 -9.56
C SER A 515 -0.93 5.33 -9.19
N PHE A 516 -2.06 4.86 -9.72
CA PHE A 516 -3.40 5.23 -9.24
C PHE A 516 -3.72 4.60 -7.87
N ASP A 517 -3.04 3.50 -7.54
CA ASP A 517 -3.23 2.79 -6.29
C ASP A 517 -2.26 3.26 -5.21
N PRO A 518 -2.68 3.29 -3.94
CA PRO A 518 -1.74 3.40 -2.84
C PRO A 518 -0.92 2.11 -2.75
N ILE A 519 0.41 2.23 -2.67
CA ILE A 519 1.32 1.09 -2.62
C ILE A 519 1.86 0.91 -1.20
N ARG A 520 1.73 -0.30 -0.66
CA ARG A 520 2.26 -0.64 0.65
C ARG A 520 3.76 -0.93 0.58
N ALA A 521 4.53 -0.57 1.62
CA ALA A 521 5.95 -0.91 1.74
C ALA A 521 6.18 -2.42 1.54
N GLY A 522 7.22 -2.77 0.78
CA GLY A 522 7.56 -4.15 0.43
C GLY A 522 6.72 -4.76 -0.69
N THR A 523 5.77 -4.04 -1.27
CA THR A 523 5.01 -4.52 -2.44
C THR A 523 5.88 -4.47 -3.69
N PHE A 524 5.83 -5.54 -4.47
CA PHE A 524 6.42 -5.61 -5.80
C PHE A 524 5.76 -4.59 -6.74
N ILE A 525 6.57 -3.87 -7.51
CA ILE A 525 6.12 -2.84 -8.45
C ILE A 525 6.23 -3.36 -9.88
N CYS A 526 7.45 -3.64 -10.34
CA CYS A 526 7.74 -4.19 -11.66
C CYS A 526 9.17 -4.77 -11.68
N GLU A 527 9.50 -5.52 -12.71
CA GLU A 527 10.86 -5.89 -13.05
C GLU A 527 11.48 -4.80 -13.93
N TYR A 528 12.80 -4.62 -13.91
CA TYR A 528 13.50 -3.80 -14.91
C TYR A 528 13.73 -4.62 -16.15
N ALA A 529 12.87 -4.46 -17.16
CA ALA A 529 12.98 -5.16 -18.44
C ALA A 529 13.86 -4.38 -19.43
N GLY A 530 14.55 -5.11 -20.30
CA GLY A 530 15.43 -4.53 -21.32
C GLY A 530 16.38 -5.55 -21.94
N GLU A 531 17.38 -5.06 -22.66
CA GLU A 531 18.48 -5.83 -23.24
C GLU A 531 19.65 -5.88 -22.26
N VAL A 532 20.18 -7.07 -21.98
CA VAL A 532 21.39 -7.23 -21.19
C VAL A 532 22.60 -6.90 -22.08
N ILE A 533 23.43 -5.97 -21.62
CA ILE A 533 24.59 -5.48 -22.37
C ILE A 533 25.88 -5.66 -21.56
N ASP A 534 27.02 -5.80 -22.24
CA ASP A 534 28.30 -6.03 -21.58
C ASP A 534 28.96 -4.76 -21.03
N ARG A 535 28.62 -3.60 -21.54
CA ARG A 535 29.14 -2.30 -21.11
C ARG A 535 28.04 -1.25 -21.08
N ALA A 536 28.04 -0.43 -20.03
CA ALA A 536 27.21 0.76 -19.99
C ALA A 536 27.75 1.75 -21.05
N ASN A 537 27.06 1.89 -22.18
CA ASN A 537 27.24 3.05 -23.04
C ASN A 537 26.59 4.26 -22.31
N GLU A 538 27.02 5.49 -22.61
CA GLU A 538 26.50 6.73 -22.03
C GLU A 538 25.01 7.02 -22.35
N ASN A 539 24.23 5.97 -22.49
CA ASN A 539 22.84 6.04 -22.91
C ASN A 539 21.93 6.29 -21.70
N GLU A 540 20.90 7.06 -21.90
CA GLU A 540 19.73 7.11 -21.03
C GLU A 540 19.08 5.73 -20.96
N TYR A 541 18.36 5.44 -19.84
CA TYR A 541 17.65 4.16 -19.61
C TYR A 541 18.55 2.94 -19.38
N VAL A 542 19.75 3.13 -18.81
CA VAL A 542 20.63 2.03 -18.38
C VAL A 542 20.51 1.83 -16.88
N PHE A 543 20.23 0.59 -16.48
CA PHE A 543 20.34 0.12 -15.11
C PHE A 543 21.64 -0.69 -14.96
N ASP A 544 22.44 -0.37 -13.95
CA ASP A 544 23.75 -0.98 -13.76
C ASP A 544 23.95 -1.36 -12.28
N THR A 545 24.05 -2.65 -12.01
CA THR A 545 24.23 -3.18 -10.65
C THR A 545 25.64 -2.98 -10.10
N SER A 546 26.62 -2.61 -10.93
CA SER A 546 28.00 -2.34 -10.49
C SER A 546 28.20 -0.95 -9.88
N ARG A 547 27.21 -0.07 -10.00
CA ARG A 547 27.26 1.27 -9.42
C ARG A 547 27.23 1.23 -7.90
N ILE A 548 27.79 2.26 -7.28
CA ILE A 548 27.72 2.45 -5.83
C ILE A 548 26.37 3.05 -5.48
N TYR A 549 25.59 2.33 -4.68
CA TYR A 549 24.29 2.75 -4.17
C TYR A 549 24.42 3.20 -2.73
N ASN A 550 23.65 4.21 -2.34
CA ASN A 550 23.60 4.60 -0.94
C ASN A 550 23.01 3.46 -0.08
N PRO A 551 23.70 3.07 0.99
CA PRO A 551 23.14 2.12 1.93
C PRO A 551 21.90 2.72 2.60
N PHE A 552 20.88 1.91 2.80
CA PHE A 552 19.68 2.28 3.55
C PHE A 552 19.24 1.12 4.43
N LYS A 553 18.78 1.43 5.62
CA LYS A 553 18.30 0.45 6.57
C LYS A 553 16.81 0.20 6.34
N TRP A 554 16.47 -1.00 5.87
CA TRP A 554 15.09 -1.39 5.57
C TRP A 554 14.62 -2.65 6.30
N ASN A 555 15.56 -3.53 6.63
CA ASN A 555 15.29 -4.75 7.35
C ASN A 555 14.90 -4.45 8.80
N TYR A 556 14.13 -5.35 9.40
CA TYR A 556 13.84 -5.26 10.83
C TYR A 556 15.12 -5.48 11.65
N GLU A 557 15.13 -4.91 12.85
CA GLU A 557 16.24 -5.09 13.80
C GLU A 557 15.98 -6.33 14.65
N PRO A 558 16.80 -7.39 14.55
CA PRO A 558 16.60 -8.65 15.29
C PRO A 558 16.51 -8.46 16.80
N SER A 559 17.24 -7.51 17.37
CA SER A 559 17.22 -7.18 18.80
C SER A 559 15.84 -6.71 19.30
N LEU A 560 14.94 -6.29 18.43
CA LEU A 560 13.57 -5.92 18.78
C LEU A 560 12.71 -7.16 19.11
N LEU A 561 13.06 -8.32 18.56
CA LEU A 561 12.37 -9.60 18.78
C LEU A 561 13.19 -10.58 19.64
N GLU A 562 14.32 -10.13 20.21
CA GLU A 562 15.25 -10.99 20.96
C GLU A 562 15.77 -12.16 20.10
N GLU A 563 15.76 -12.02 18.77
CA GLU A 563 16.36 -12.97 17.86
C GLU A 563 17.89 -12.80 17.90
N ILE A 564 18.62 -13.92 17.87
CA ILE A 564 20.08 -13.90 17.78
C ILE A 564 20.43 -13.32 16.41
N SER A 565 21.15 -12.21 16.40
CA SER A 565 21.65 -11.62 15.17
C SER A 565 22.57 -12.62 14.48
N SER A 566 22.15 -13.22 13.39
CA SER A 566 23.08 -13.83 12.44
C SER A 566 24.01 -12.70 11.96
N ASN A 567 25.33 -12.92 11.97
CA ASN A 567 26.38 -11.92 11.73
C ASN A 567 26.35 -11.19 10.37
N VAL A 568 25.24 -11.16 9.67
CA VAL A 568 25.04 -10.38 8.44
C VAL A 568 24.58 -8.97 8.81
N THR A 569 25.52 -8.17 9.30
CA THR A 569 25.26 -6.81 9.80
C THR A 569 25.39 -5.71 8.75
N THR A 570 25.78 -6.03 7.52
CA THR A 570 25.91 -5.03 6.46
C THR A 570 24.87 -5.26 5.39
N GLU A 571 24.02 -4.26 5.16
CA GLU A 571 23.10 -4.20 4.02
C GLU A 571 23.86 -3.84 2.73
N ASP A 572 25.16 -4.04 2.68
CA ASP A 572 25.99 -3.90 1.49
C ASP A 572 25.89 -5.17 0.65
N TYR A 573 25.04 -5.13 -0.34
CA TYR A 573 24.78 -6.25 -1.23
C TYR A 573 25.56 -6.07 -2.54
N THR A 574 26.74 -6.62 -2.58
CA THR A 574 27.47 -6.82 -3.84
C THR A 574 26.90 -8.03 -4.57
N ILE A 575 26.42 -7.82 -5.77
CA ILE A 575 25.98 -8.92 -6.63
C ILE A 575 27.23 -9.62 -7.18
N PRO A 576 27.31 -10.97 -7.05
CA PRO A 576 28.50 -11.73 -7.50
C PRO A 576 28.80 -11.58 -8.99
N SER A 577 27.81 -11.26 -9.82
CA SER A 577 27.97 -11.02 -11.25
C SER A 577 27.24 -9.73 -11.63
N PRO A 578 27.95 -8.67 -12.03
CA PRO A 578 27.34 -7.43 -12.46
C PRO A 578 26.37 -7.66 -13.62
N LEU A 579 25.23 -6.97 -13.56
CA LEU A 579 24.20 -6.98 -14.59
C LEU A 579 23.95 -5.56 -15.06
N ILE A 580 24.08 -5.34 -16.37
CA ILE A 580 23.80 -4.05 -17.02
C ILE A 580 22.65 -4.26 -17.99
N ILE A 581 21.58 -3.49 -17.82
CA ILE A 581 20.35 -3.60 -18.63
C ILE A 581 20.08 -2.27 -19.31
N SER A 582 19.92 -2.28 -20.62
CA SER A 582 19.47 -1.14 -21.42
C SER A 582 18.00 -1.26 -21.78
N SER A 583 17.19 -0.30 -21.32
CA SER A 583 15.77 -0.19 -21.69
C SER A 583 15.54 0.81 -22.81
N LYS A 584 16.56 1.12 -23.63
CA LYS A 584 16.45 2.14 -24.68
C LYS A 584 15.50 1.71 -25.80
N ASN A 585 15.72 0.53 -26.37
CA ASN A 585 14.95 0.03 -27.50
C ASN A 585 13.84 -0.95 -27.08
N PHE A 586 14.09 -1.72 -26.04
CA PHE A 586 13.17 -2.68 -25.44
C PHE A 586 13.10 -2.45 -23.95
N GLY A 587 11.90 -2.43 -23.37
CA GLY A 587 11.75 -2.21 -21.94
C GLY A 587 10.29 -2.11 -21.53
N ASN A 588 10.07 -1.82 -20.27
CA ASN A 588 8.74 -1.64 -19.70
C ASN A 588 8.62 -0.31 -18.93
N VAL A 589 7.65 -0.22 -18.06
CA VAL A 589 7.38 0.98 -17.24
C VAL A 589 8.57 1.38 -16.35
N ALA A 590 9.44 0.44 -15.96
CA ALA A 590 10.57 0.71 -15.06
C ALA A 590 11.52 1.79 -15.61
N ARG A 591 11.63 1.92 -16.94
CA ARG A 591 12.45 2.95 -17.59
C ARG A 591 12.06 4.39 -17.26
N TYR A 592 10.82 4.59 -16.79
CA TYR A 592 10.27 5.91 -16.45
C TYR A 592 10.37 6.26 -14.96
N MET A 593 10.94 5.37 -14.13
CA MET A 593 11.22 5.73 -12.75
C MET A 593 12.44 6.65 -12.66
N ASN A 594 12.23 7.90 -12.31
CA ASN A 594 13.29 8.91 -12.21
C ASN A 594 14.20 8.69 -10.99
N HIS A 595 15.40 9.31 -11.03
CA HIS A 595 16.32 9.33 -9.89
C HIS A 595 15.79 10.19 -8.74
N SER A 596 16.00 9.69 -7.51
CA SER A 596 15.89 10.49 -6.29
C SER A 596 16.94 10.08 -5.26
N CYS A 597 17.55 11.09 -4.59
CA CYS A 597 18.43 10.87 -3.45
C CYS A 597 17.67 10.46 -2.16
N SER A 598 16.32 10.61 -2.17
CA SER A 598 15.40 10.10 -1.14
C SER A 598 14.30 9.27 -1.81
N PRO A 599 14.63 8.10 -2.34
CA PRO A 599 13.73 7.32 -3.17
C PRO A 599 12.56 6.75 -2.36
N ASN A 600 11.50 6.34 -3.05
CA ASN A 600 10.38 5.58 -2.48
C ASN A 600 10.31 4.14 -2.98
N VAL A 601 11.23 3.77 -3.89
CA VAL A 601 11.38 2.43 -4.47
C VAL A 601 12.84 1.98 -4.32
N PHE A 602 13.06 0.69 -4.12
CA PHE A 602 14.38 0.07 -4.17
C PHE A 602 14.36 -1.19 -5.04
N TRP A 603 15.53 -1.60 -5.50
CA TRP A 603 15.69 -2.80 -6.31
C TRP A 603 16.21 -3.97 -5.48
N GLN A 604 15.80 -5.18 -5.87
CA GLN A 604 16.16 -6.45 -5.25
C GLN A 604 16.55 -7.45 -6.34
N PRO A 605 17.74 -8.05 -6.30
CA PRO A 605 18.09 -9.15 -7.18
C PRO A 605 17.22 -10.37 -6.88
N VAL A 606 16.68 -10.96 -7.94
CA VAL A 606 15.84 -12.16 -7.86
C VAL A 606 16.39 -13.19 -8.86
N LEU A 607 16.49 -14.42 -8.43
CA LEU A 607 16.99 -15.53 -9.21
C LEU A 607 15.92 -16.61 -9.36
N TYR A 608 15.61 -17.01 -10.57
CA TYR A 608 14.81 -18.20 -10.84
C TYR A 608 15.30 -18.90 -12.10
N ALA A 609 14.96 -20.19 -12.21
CA ALA A 609 15.43 -21.03 -13.31
C ALA A 609 14.43 -21.03 -14.47
N GLU A 610 14.94 -20.82 -15.68
CA GLU A 610 14.27 -21.03 -16.95
C GLU A 610 15.11 -21.97 -17.80
N ASN A 611 14.50 -22.93 -18.51
CA ASN A 611 15.20 -23.88 -19.41
C ASN A 611 16.43 -24.55 -18.78
N ASN A 612 16.33 -24.98 -17.53
CA ASN A 612 17.40 -25.60 -16.73
C ASN A 612 18.61 -24.67 -16.40
N GLN A 613 18.45 -23.37 -16.57
CA GLN A 613 19.47 -22.38 -16.25
C GLN A 613 18.87 -21.30 -15.33
N TYR A 614 19.68 -20.75 -14.44
CA TYR A 614 19.27 -19.63 -13.61
C TYR A 614 19.55 -18.33 -14.31
N PHE A 615 18.60 -17.38 -14.20
CA PHE A 615 18.75 -16.02 -14.70
C PHE A 615 18.54 -15.03 -13.58
N LEU A 616 19.36 -13.97 -13.58
CA LEU A 616 19.26 -12.89 -12.63
C LEU A 616 18.30 -11.83 -13.16
N HIS A 617 17.37 -11.44 -12.33
CA HIS A 617 16.34 -10.44 -12.59
C HIS A 617 16.44 -9.30 -11.57
N ILE A 618 16.07 -8.10 -11.97
CA ILE A 618 16.02 -6.95 -11.08
C ILE A 618 14.57 -6.57 -10.83
N ALA A 619 14.09 -6.85 -9.61
CA ALA A 619 12.73 -6.55 -9.19
C ALA A 619 12.70 -5.28 -8.32
N PHE A 620 11.76 -4.38 -8.59
CA PHE A 620 11.55 -3.17 -7.81
C PHE A 620 10.45 -3.36 -6.76
N PHE A 621 10.73 -2.88 -5.55
CA PHE A 621 9.82 -2.94 -4.41
C PHE A 621 9.65 -1.57 -3.78
N ALA A 622 8.47 -1.32 -3.23
CA ALA A 622 8.19 -0.09 -2.48
C ALA A 622 9.02 -0.03 -1.19
N LEU A 623 9.81 1.02 -1.03
CA LEU A 623 10.64 1.26 0.15
C LEU A 623 9.78 1.63 1.37
N ARG A 624 8.75 2.43 1.15
CA ARG A 624 7.78 2.93 2.14
C ARG A 624 6.37 2.90 1.56
N HIS A 625 5.37 3.26 2.35
CA HIS A 625 4.03 3.48 1.81
C HIS A 625 4.05 4.64 0.83
N ILE A 626 3.45 4.44 -0.34
CA ILE A 626 3.43 5.42 -1.41
C ILE A 626 1.98 5.81 -1.65
N PRO A 627 1.63 7.10 -1.47
CA PRO A 627 0.30 7.61 -1.81
C PRO A 627 -0.01 7.46 -3.31
N PRO A 628 -1.28 7.38 -3.69
CA PRO A 628 -1.66 7.42 -5.10
C PRO A 628 -1.19 8.71 -5.76
N MET A 629 -0.94 8.68 -7.05
CA MET A 629 -0.43 9.78 -7.88
C MET A 629 0.94 10.34 -7.44
N THR A 630 1.66 9.62 -6.56
CA THR A 630 3.03 9.98 -6.18
C THR A 630 4.02 9.35 -7.17
N GLU A 631 4.97 10.13 -7.65
CA GLU A 631 6.02 9.65 -8.55
C GLU A 631 6.87 8.56 -7.92
N LEU A 632 7.07 7.46 -8.63
CA LEU A 632 7.94 6.36 -8.25
C LEU A 632 9.37 6.70 -8.63
N THR A 633 10.27 6.66 -7.67
CA THR A 633 11.68 7.03 -7.86
C THR A 633 12.60 6.04 -7.15
N TYR A 634 13.76 5.76 -7.76
CA TYR A 634 14.80 4.96 -7.13
C TYR A 634 16.16 5.67 -7.18
N ASP A 635 17.15 5.20 -6.42
CA ASP A 635 18.53 5.70 -6.50
C ASP A 635 19.23 5.06 -7.68
N TYR A 636 19.76 5.88 -8.61
CA TYR A 636 20.49 5.39 -9.78
C TYR A 636 21.94 4.97 -9.47
N GLY A 637 22.39 5.19 -8.22
CA GLY A 637 23.77 4.96 -7.82
C GLY A 637 24.73 6.05 -8.36
N CYS A 638 25.99 5.85 -8.10
CA CYS A 638 27.09 6.66 -8.62
C CYS A 638 28.13 5.74 -9.25
N SER A 639 28.78 6.17 -10.35
CA SER A 639 29.91 5.48 -10.93
C SER A 639 31.12 5.61 -9.99
N ASP A 640 31.84 4.51 -9.78
CA ASP A 640 33.10 4.51 -9.03
C ASP A 640 34.23 4.95 -9.98
N HIS A 641 34.50 6.24 -10.00
CA HIS A 641 35.73 6.74 -10.61
C HIS A 641 36.63 7.22 -9.47
N GLY A 642 37.36 6.23 -8.89
CA GLY A 642 38.43 6.50 -7.94
C GLY A 642 39.59 7.20 -8.63
N ASP A 643 39.55 8.51 -8.69
CA ASP A 643 40.72 9.37 -8.58
C ASP A 643 40.25 10.81 -8.34
N GLY A 644 40.62 11.37 -7.21
CA GLY A 644 40.18 12.66 -6.71
C GLY A 644 40.78 13.89 -7.46
N SER A 645 41.17 13.79 -8.70
CA SER A 645 41.93 14.87 -9.39
C SER A 645 41.26 15.46 -10.64
N SER A 646 40.13 14.95 -11.12
CA SER A 646 39.43 15.59 -12.24
C SER A 646 37.92 15.64 -11.95
N ALA A 647 37.29 16.78 -12.26
CA ALA A 647 35.83 16.92 -12.20
C ALA A 647 35.21 15.78 -13.05
N PRO A 648 34.32 14.95 -12.49
CA PRO A 648 33.80 13.79 -13.20
C PRO A 648 32.98 14.27 -14.40
N GLN A 649 33.53 14.08 -15.60
CA GLN A 649 32.81 14.25 -16.85
C GLN A 649 31.68 13.20 -16.88
N GLY A 650 30.42 13.66 -17.03
CA GLY A 650 29.25 12.77 -17.22
C GLY A 650 28.20 12.78 -16.10
N ARG A 651 28.47 13.37 -14.93
CA ARG A 651 27.44 13.47 -13.88
C ARG A 651 26.31 14.41 -14.27
N LYS A 652 25.07 13.91 -14.17
CA LYS A 652 23.86 14.72 -14.38
C LYS A 652 23.48 15.45 -13.10
N LYS A 653 23.02 16.71 -13.22
CA LYS A 653 22.47 17.48 -12.08
C LYS A 653 21.21 16.78 -11.54
N CYS A 654 21.15 16.61 -10.22
CA CYS A 654 19.96 16.03 -9.59
C CYS A 654 18.89 17.11 -9.36
N LEU A 655 17.66 16.80 -9.77
CA LEU A 655 16.49 17.66 -9.63
C LEU A 655 15.43 17.03 -8.68
N CYS A 656 15.84 16.14 -7.76
CA CYS A 656 14.91 15.40 -6.90
C CYS A 656 14.22 16.25 -5.81
N GLY A 657 14.72 17.46 -5.53
CA GLY A 657 14.13 18.37 -4.52
C GLY A 657 14.25 17.89 -3.07
N SER A 658 14.92 16.76 -2.80
CA SER A 658 15.10 16.26 -1.44
C SER A 658 16.03 17.15 -0.60
N SER A 659 15.73 17.28 0.70
CA SER A 659 16.65 17.91 1.67
C SER A 659 18.00 17.20 1.77
N LYS A 660 18.08 15.93 1.40
CA LYS A 660 19.29 15.09 1.34
C LYS A 660 19.85 14.96 -0.08
N CYS A 661 19.51 15.88 -0.98
CA CYS A 661 19.98 15.82 -2.36
C CYS A 661 21.51 15.91 -2.43
N ARG A 662 22.13 14.95 -3.13
CA ARG A 662 23.59 14.91 -3.39
C ARG A 662 24.04 15.90 -4.45
N GLY A 663 23.10 16.59 -5.09
CA GLY A 663 23.36 17.56 -6.18
C GLY A 663 23.56 16.93 -7.55
N SER A 664 24.07 15.69 -7.64
CA SER A 664 24.32 14.98 -8.90
C SER A 664 24.17 13.47 -8.76
N PHE A 665 24.05 12.77 -9.91
CA PHE A 665 23.99 11.32 -10.02
C PHE A 665 24.56 10.87 -11.38
N GLY A 666 24.88 9.57 -11.57
CA GLY A 666 25.38 8.99 -12.81
C GLY A 666 26.75 8.40 -12.71
#